data_f0511cdc1e20921f697f322039385ebd
#
_entry.id   f0511cdc1e20921f697f322039385ebd
#
_cell.length_a   1.000
_cell.length_b   1.000
_cell.length_c   1.000
_cell.angle_alpha   90.00
_cell.angle_beta   90.00
_cell.angle_gamma   90.00
#
_symmetry.space_group_name_H-M   'P 1'
#
loop_
_entity.id
_entity.type
_entity.pdbx_description
1 polymer ?
#
loop_
_entity_poly.entity_id
_entity_poly.type
_entity_poly.pdbx_seq_one_letter_code
_entity_poly.pdbx_strand_id
1 'polypeptide(L)'
;MMRIKQLLAMAIMLAVSTTMSAQDKLFTLEDLNYGGNNYANLRPKNMWLTWWGDKLVNTDVEACYLIDKKTGEKTVLFTLDDINTWAESNDEKYVRHLMNASFPYPDQPLVQLGNRKAVILVDFEAKKMVWQDSISGQNAYDWSKDSRATAYVEDNQLFVADGKGKKHQLSTDGSREIVYGQSVHRNEFGIDKGTFWSPDGQKLAFYRMDQSMVTDYPQVDIFPRNASYEPDKYPMAGMTSHKVTVGVYDLNTEKTIYLQAGDPTDRYFTNIAWSPDSKTIYMFELNRGQNDCRLVSYNATTGEKIAELYRETSDKYVEPLHPIEFLPWDATKFVMQSQKDGYNHLYLFDKNGKELKQLTKGPWVVMKLVGFNQKQKSIIIKANKEHPLHHRLYSVNMKGEIKQLETVDGVHNAKLSASGSFLVDEYVTPTRPRVIDIVDISHLSPLTSHLLEAEDPWAGYQQPIFECGSIKAADGVTDLFYRMVKPHDFNPNKKYPTVVYVYGGPHANNVQASWHWASRPWETYMSQKGYIVFILDNRGSQYRGRDFEQATFHQLGQIEMQDQMKGVEYLRTLPYVDMDHLGVHGWSFGGFMTISLMTNYPDVFKVGVAGGPVIDWKWYEVMYGERYMGTPENNPEGYAKTSLISKAKNLKGKLQIITGYNDNTVVPQHCLSFLDACIKAGTQPDFFAYPGEEHNMRGHASVHLHERITQYFEDYLK
;
A
#
# COMPACT_ATOMS: atom_id res chain seq x y z
N MET A 1 -29.72 -57.19 -29.19
CA MET A 1 -28.37 -56.73 -28.74
C MET A 1 -27.81 -55.54 -29.50
N MET A 2 -28.09 -55.36 -30.83
CA MET A 2 -27.57 -54.22 -31.61
C MET A 2 -28.18 -52.84 -31.24
N ARG A 3 -29.48 -52.78 -30.89
CA ARG A 3 -30.17 -51.51 -30.52
C ARG A 3 -29.72 -50.94 -29.16
N ILE A 4 -29.31 -51.80 -28.20
CA ILE A 4 -28.83 -51.36 -26.88
C ILE A 4 -27.42 -50.77 -26.99
N LYS A 5 -26.56 -51.32 -27.85
CA LYS A 5 -25.22 -50.77 -28.09
C LYS A 5 -25.25 -49.43 -28.82
N GLN A 6 -26.23 -49.20 -29.69
CA GLN A 6 -26.42 -47.91 -30.36
C GLN A 6 -26.98 -46.83 -29.42
N LEU A 7 -27.86 -47.20 -28.50
CA LEU A 7 -28.35 -46.27 -27.45
C LEU A 7 -27.29 -45.96 -26.41
N LEU A 8 -26.42 -46.91 -26.06
CA LEU A 8 -25.28 -46.64 -25.17
C LEU A 8 -24.21 -45.76 -25.84
N ALA A 9 -23.95 -45.97 -27.12
CA ALA A 9 -23.02 -45.12 -27.89
C ALA A 9 -23.56 -43.70 -28.06
N MET A 10 -24.88 -43.54 -28.28
CA MET A 10 -25.53 -42.22 -28.35
C MET A 10 -25.58 -41.53 -26.99
N ALA A 11 -25.79 -42.27 -25.88
CA ALA A 11 -25.72 -41.73 -24.54
C ALA A 11 -24.30 -41.33 -24.13
N ILE A 12 -23.27 -42.06 -24.55
CA ILE A 12 -21.88 -41.73 -24.31
C ILE A 12 -21.47 -40.52 -25.21
N MET A 13 -21.94 -40.38 -26.45
CA MET A 13 -21.72 -39.17 -27.25
C MET A 13 -22.48 -37.96 -26.72
N LEU A 14 -23.68 -38.11 -26.14
CA LEU A 14 -24.36 -37.00 -25.46
C LEU A 14 -23.68 -36.65 -24.12
N ALA A 15 -23.14 -37.64 -23.38
CA ALA A 15 -22.41 -37.36 -22.15
C ALA A 15 -21.03 -36.75 -22.34
N VAL A 16 -20.39 -36.96 -23.53
CA VAL A 16 -19.13 -36.35 -23.90
C VAL A 16 -19.35 -34.95 -24.52
N SER A 17 -20.55 -34.68 -25.08
CA SER A 17 -20.90 -33.34 -25.59
C SER A 17 -21.40 -32.36 -24.51
N THR A 18 -21.55 -32.78 -23.27
CA THR A 18 -21.96 -31.87 -22.17
C THR A 18 -20.82 -31.43 -21.26
N THR A 19 -19.55 -31.68 -21.61
CA THR A 19 -18.38 -31.24 -20.83
C THR A 19 -17.44 -30.32 -21.59
N MET A 20 -17.84 -29.81 -22.74
CA MET A 20 -17.26 -28.59 -23.30
C MET A 20 -18.28 -27.46 -23.12
N SER A 21 -18.51 -27.04 -21.88
CA SER A 21 -18.99 -25.70 -21.63
C SER A 21 -17.88 -24.78 -22.14
N ALA A 22 -18.04 -24.24 -23.33
CA ALA A 22 -17.11 -23.30 -23.91
C ALA A 22 -16.94 -22.14 -22.90
N GLN A 23 -15.72 -21.78 -22.60
CA GLN A 23 -15.40 -20.49 -21.98
C GLN A 23 -15.72 -19.41 -23.04
N ASP A 24 -17.01 -19.07 -23.18
CA ASP A 24 -17.49 -18.18 -24.24
C ASP A 24 -17.61 -16.74 -23.79
N LYS A 25 -17.49 -16.48 -22.46
CA LYS A 25 -17.65 -15.17 -21.87
C LYS A 25 -16.40 -14.32 -22.04
N LEU A 26 -16.56 -13.12 -22.59
CA LEU A 26 -15.53 -12.10 -22.61
C LEU A 26 -15.66 -11.15 -21.42
N PHE A 27 -14.52 -10.70 -20.90
CA PHE A 27 -14.49 -9.67 -19.88
C PHE A 27 -14.81 -8.30 -20.45
N THR A 28 -15.50 -7.49 -19.68
CA THR A 28 -15.66 -6.05 -19.91
C THR A 28 -14.82 -5.25 -18.92
N LEU A 29 -14.58 -3.98 -19.18
CA LEU A 29 -13.93 -3.11 -18.21
C LEU A 29 -14.82 -2.85 -16.98
N GLU A 30 -16.14 -2.94 -17.12
CA GLU A 30 -17.09 -2.91 -16.02
C GLU A 30 -16.99 -4.13 -15.10
N ASP A 31 -16.51 -5.27 -15.63
CA ASP A 31 -16.25 -6.47 -14.83
C ASP A 31 -14.89 -6.39 -14.10
N LEU A 32 -13.88 -5.87 -14.76
CA LEU A 32 -12.49 -5.97 -14.33
C LEU A 32 -12.01 -4.77 -13.50
N ASN A 33 -12.55 -3.57 -13.74
CA ASN A 33 -12.06 -2.35 -13.11
C ASN A 33 -12.72 -2.07 -11.77
N TYR A 34 -11.90 -1.67 -10.79
CA TYR A 34 -12.43 -1.11 -9.55
C TYR A 34 -13.23 0.17 -9.84
N GLY A 35 -14.49 0.16 -9.48
CA GLY A 35 -15.47 1.22 -9.83
C GLY A 35 -16.38 0.84 -11.00
N GLY A 36 -16.15 -0.28 -11.68
CA GLY A 36 -17.07 -0.86 -12.64
C GLY A 36 -18.28 -1.50 -11.98
N ASN A 37 -19.41 -1.50 -12.68
CA ASN A 37 -20.70 -1.93 -12.14
C ASN A 37 -20.73 -3.41 -11.74
N ASN A 38 -19.93 -4.25 -12.39
CA ASN A 38 -19.90 -5.70 -12.18
C ASN A 38 -18.67 -6.17 -11.41
N TYR A 39 -17.75 -5.27 -11.04
CA TYR A 39 -16.47 -5.62 -10.43
C TYR A 39 -16.59 -6.53 -9.20
N ALA A 40 -17.59 -6.30 -8.36
CA ALA A 40 -17.83 -7.10 -7.17
C ALA A 40 -18.13 -8.58 -7.47
N ASN A 41 -18.73 -8.88 -8.64
CA ASN A 41 -19.14 -10.23 -9.05
C ASN A 41 -17.95 -11.11 -9.44
N LEU A 42 -16.83 -10.50 -9.83
CA LEU A 42 -15.62 -11.20 -10.26
C LEU A 42 -14.52 -11.20 -9.18
N ARG A 43 -14.88 -10.94 -7.92
CA ARG A 43 -13.97 -11.08 -6.79
C ARG A 43 -14.10 -12.44 -6.14
N PRO A 44 -12.97 -13.05 -5.73
CA PRO A 44 -13.01 -14.31 -4.98
C PRO A 44 -13.84 -14.16 -3.71
N LYS A 45 -14.59 -15.19 -3.36
CA LYS A 45 -15.31 -15.27 -2.09
C LYS A 45 -14.38 -14.93 -0.94
N ASN A 46 -14.87 -14.18 0.02
CA ASN A 46 -14.11 -13.74 1.20
C ASN A 46 -14.90 -14.01 2.50
N MET A 47 -14.16 -13.97 3.61
CA MET A 47 -14.70 -13.94 4.95
C MET A 47 -14.10 -12.76 5.71
N TRP A 48 -14.93 -11.97 6.39
CA TRP A 48 -14.46 -10.89 7.23
C TRP A 48 -14.15 -11.42 8.62
N LEU A 49 -12.90 -11.82 8.85
CA LEU A 49 -12.45 -12.46 10.08
C LEU A 49 -11.74 -11.45 10.98
N THR A 50 -12.06 -11.51 12.26
CA THR A 50 -11.42 -10.73 13.32
C THR A 50 -11.29 -11.60 14.58
N TRP A 51 -10.55 -11.08 15.57
CA TRP A 51 -10.33 -11.77 16.83
C TRP A 51 -11.04 -11.07 17.98
N TRP A 52 -11.69 -11.84 18.83
CA TRP A 52 -12.10 -11.48 20.19
C TRP A 52 -11.26 -12.30 21.18
N GLY A 53 -10.18 -11.69 21.70
CA GLY A 53 -9.16 -12.45 22.39
C GLY A 53 -8.54 -13.52 21.48
N ASP A 54 -8.64 -14.78 21.88
CA ASP A 54 -8.25 -15.94 21.06
C ASP A 54 -9.47 -16.65 20.41
N LYS A 55 -10.64 -16.05 20.46
CA LYS A 55 -11.84 -16.52 19.79
C LYS A 55 -11.93 -15.91 18.39
N LEU A 56 -12.14 -16.73 17.39
CA LEU A 56 -12.28 -16.25 16.00
C LEU A 56 -13.72 -15.86 15.73
N VAL A 57 -13.91 -14.66 15.18
CA VAL A 57 -15.22 -14.12 14.81
C VAL A 57 -15.26 -13.82 13.32
N ASN A 58 -16.31 -14.28 12.64
CA ASN A 58 -16.67 -13.82 11.30
C ASN A 58 -17.70 -12.70 11.42
N THR A 59 -17.35 -11.53 10.93
CA THR A 59 -18.24 -10.38 10.84
C THR A 59 -18.88 -10.35 9.47
N ASP A 60 -20.21 -10.41 9.40
CA ASP A 60 -20.95 -10.37 8.14
C ASP A 60 -21.88 -9.15 8.12
N VAL A 61 -22.70 -9.01 7.09
CA VAL A 61 -23.66 -7.90 6.98
C VAL A 61 -24.68 -7.97 8.11
N GLU A 62 -25.31 -9.13 8.30
CA GLU A 62 -26.48 -9.33 9.17
C GLU A 62 -26.15 -9.93 10.55
N ALA A 63 -24.99 -10.58 10.71
CA ALA A 63 -24.64 -11.23 11.97
C ALA A 63 -23.13 -11.34 12.18
N CYS A 64 -22.71 -11.40 13.44
CA CYS A 64 -21.40 -11.87 13.84
C CYS A 64 -21.48 -13.32 14.31
N TYR A 65 -20.53 -14.13 13.87
CA TYR A 65 -20.47 -15.56 14.18
C TYR A 65 -19.18 -15.90 14.89
N LEU A 66 -19.28 -16.64 15.98
CA LEU A 66 -18.15 -17.33 16.57
C LEU A 66 -17.79 -18.54 15.69
N ILE A 67 -16.50 -18.69 15.37
CA ILE A 67 -15.99 -19.80 14.55
C ILE A 67 -15.27 -20.80 15.45
N ASP A 68 -15.65 -22.06 15.36
CA ASP A 68 -14.84 -23.14 15.92
C ASP A 68 -13.55 -23.29 15.09
N LYS A 69 -12.40 -23.11 15.72
CA LYS A 69 -11.11 -23.08 15.04
C LYS A 69 -10.66 -24.42 14.45
N LYS A 70 -11.29 -25.51 14.84
CA LYS A 70 -10.95 -26.85 14.34
C LYS A 70 -11.89 -27.35 13.25
N THR A 71 -13.21 -27.10 13.45
CA THR A 71 -14.25 -27.61 12.54
C THR A 71 -14.70 -26.53 11.52
N GLY A 72 -14.47 -25.25 11.78
CA GLY A 72 -15.00 -24.15 10.97
C GLY A 72 -16.49 -23.87 11.20
N GLU A 73 -17.15 -24.63 12.14
CA GLU A 73 -18.57 -24.42 12.44
C GLU A 73 -18.84 -23.02 12.98
N LYS A 74 -19.98 -22.46 12.53
CA LYS A 74 -20.40 -21.08 12.87
C LYS A 74 -21.53 -21.13 13.89
N THR A 75 -21.38 -20.38 14.99
CA THR A 75 -22.45 -20.12 15.96
C THR A 75 -22.72 -18.62 16.00
N VAL A 76 -23.99 -18.22 15.89
CA VAL A 76 -24.39 -16.81 15.98
C VAL A 76 -23.98 -16.25 17.33
N LEU A 77 -23.22 -15.15 17.32
CA LEU A 77 -22.85 -14.41 18.52
C LEU A 77 -23.89 -13.32 18.81
N PHE A 78 -24.27 -12.56 17.80
CA PHE A 78 -25.38 -11.59 17.79
C PHE A 78 -25.72 -11.19 16.35
N THR A 79 -26.90 -10.63 16.16
CA THR A 79 -27.40 -10.16 14.87
C THR A 79 -27.38 -8.63 14.78
N LEU A 80 -27.57 -8.09 13.58
CA LEU A 80 -27.74 -6.66 13.33
C LEU A 80 -28.96 -6.10 14.06
N ASP A 81 -30.07 -6.86 14.09
CA ASP A 81 -31.30 -6.49 14.82
C ASP A 81 -31.08 -6.44 16.33
N ASP A 82 -30.30 -7.41 16.88
CA ASP A 82 -29.90 -7.38 18.28
C ASP A 82 -29.16 -6.08 18.62
N ILE A 83 -28.13 -5.74 17.83
CA ILE A 83 -27.33 -4.54 18.05
C ILE A 83 -28.18 -3.26 17.98
N ASN A 84 -29.05 -3.12 16.97
CA ASN A 84 -29.91 -1.96 16.85
C ASN A 84 -30.93 -1.88 18.00
N THR A 85 -31.41 -3.01 18.49
CA THR A 85 -32.28 -3.07 19.67
C THR A 85 -31.54 -2.66 20.95
N TRP A 86 -30.31 -3.16 21.16
CA TRP A 86 -29.52 -2.89 22.37
C TRP A 86 -28.93 -1.46 22.38
N ALA A 87 -28.77 -0.84 21.22
CA ALA A 87 -28.30 0.53 21.09
C ALA A 87 -29.35 1.59 21.49
N GLU A 88 -30.62 1.18 21.75
CA GLU A 88 -31.73 2.05 22.16
C GLU A 88 -31.88 3.30 21.25
N SER A 89 -31.62 3.12 19.96
CA SER A 89 -31.66 4.21 18.98
C SER A 89 -33.11 4.51 18.53
N ASN A 90 -33.50 5.76 18.51
CA ASN A 90 -34.75 6.21 17.88
C ASN A 90 -34.63 6.27 16.35
N ASP A 91 -33.48 6.03 15.79
CA ASP A 91 -33.20 6.02 14.36
C ASP A 91 -33.20 4.56 13.87
N GLU A 92 -34.14 4.19 12.99
CA GLU A 92 -34.44 2.82 12.55
C GLU A 92 -33.22 2.05 12.02
N LYS A 93 -32.06 2.71 11.79
CA LYS A 93 -30.82 2.08 11.29
C LYS A 93 -29.57 2.72 11.87
N TYR A 94 -29.38 2.61 13.17
CA TYR A 94 -28.19 3.12 13.84
C TYR A 94 -26.92 2.45 13.29
N VAL A 95 -26.91 1.12 13.18
CA VAL A 95 -25.88 0.34 12.49
C VAL A 95 -26.51 -0.30 11.25
N ARG A 96 -25.85 -0.23 10.11
CA ARG A 96 -26.35 -0.75 8.83
C ARG A 96 -25.81 -2.11 8.44
N HIS A 97 -24.69 -2.49 8.98
CA HIS A 97 -24.03 -3.79 8.77
C HIS A 97 -23.01 -4.04 9.86
N LEU A 98 -22.63 -5.30 10.08
CA LEU A 98 -21.67 -5.71 11.10
C LEU A 98 -20.26 -6.02 10.55
N MET A 99 -20.02 -5.83 9.27
CA MET A 99 -18.74 -6.15 8.62
C MET A 99 -17.53 -5.46 9.24
N ASN A 100 -17.72 -4.28 9.84
CA ASN A 100 -16.67 -3.48 10.48
C ASN A 100 -16.65 -3.64 12.01
N ALA A 101 -17.36 -4.62 12.56
CA ALA A 101 -17.34 -4.91 14.00
C ALA A 101 -15.91 -5.26 14.45
N SER A 102 -15.47 -4.67 15.55
CA SER A 102 -14.19 -4.95 16.18
C SER A 102 -14.35 -5.26 17.67
N PHE A 103 -13.43 -6.04 18.24
CA PHE A 103 -13.48 -6.51 19.61
C PHE A 103 -12.21 -6.03 20.36
N PRO A 104 -12.16 -4.76 20.76
CA PRO A 104 -10.95 -4.13 21.30
C PRO A 104 -10.52 -4.68 22.67
N TYR A 105 -11.41 -5.36 23.38
CA TYR A 105 -11.16 -5.92 24.73
C TYR A 105 -11.15 -7.47 24.67
N PRO A 106 -9.97 -8.09 24.78
CA PRO A 106 -9.84 -9.54 24.63
C PRO A 106 -10.69 -10.38 25.58
N ASP A 107 -10.89 -9.88 26.82
CA ASP A 107 -11.51 -10.60 27.93
C ASP A 107 -12.91 -10.05 28.30
N GLN A 108 -13.45 -9.11 27.51
CA GLN A 108 -14.76 -8.51 27.76
C GLN A 108 -15.69 -8.72 26.56
N PRO A 109 -16.99 -8.92 26.78
CA PRO A 109 -17.97 -9.12 25.70
C PRO A 109 -18.39 -7.81 25.05
N LEU A 110 -17.40 -6.98 24.67
CA LEU A 110 -17.62 -5.67 24.09
C LEU A 110 -17.29 -5.66 22.60
N VAL A 111 -18.27 -5.24 21.81
CA VAL A 111 -18.10 -4.98 20.38
C VAL A 111 -18.14 -3.49 20.10
N GLN A 112 -17.16 -3.02 19.34
CA GLN A 112 -17.13 -1.66 18.81
C GLN A 112 -17.74 -1.67 17.41
N LEU A 113 -18.66 -0.76 17.17
CA LEU A 113 -19.35 -0.54 15.90
C LEU A 113 -19.41 0.96 15.61
N GLY A 114 -19.60 1.32 14.36
CA GLY A 114 -19.70 2.72 13.99
C GLY A 114 -20.44 2.94 12.68
N ASN A 115 -20.91 4.15 12.53
CA ASN A 115 -21.42 4.70 11.28
C ASN A 115 -20.73 6.06 11.04
N ARG A 116 -21.21 6.85 10.06
CA ARG A 116 -20.64 8.18 9.76
C ARG A 116 -20.90 9.24 10.83
N LYS A 117 -21.75 8.96 11.84
CA LYS A 117 -22.20 9.92 12.85
C LYS A 117 -21.71 9.59 14.26
N ALA A 118 -21.45 8.31 14.53
CA ALA A 118 -21.05 7.88 15.86
C ALA A 118 -20.25 6.57 15.84
N VAL A 119 -19.43 6.39 16.88
CA VAL A 119 -18.84 5.11 17.29
C VAL A 119 -19.53 4.69 18.57
N ILE A 120 -19.93 3.42 18.66
CA ILE A 120 -20.57 2.84 19.84
C ILE A 120 -19.82 1.62 20.34
N LEU A 121 -19.93 1.38 21.64
CA LEU A 121 -19.48 0.17 22.30
C LEU A 121 -20.70 -0.52 22.92
N VAL A 122 -20.92 -1.75 22.53
CA VAL A 122 -22.07 -2.56 22.99
C VAL A 122 -21.57 -3.78 23.74
N ASP A 123 -22.09 -3.98 24.93
CA ASP A 123 -21.94 -5.22 25.69
C ASP A 123 -22.99 -6.23 25.17
N PHE A 124 -22.56 -7.22 24.43
CA PHE A 124 -23.47 -8.17 23.78
C PHE A 124 -23.91 -9.32 24.70
N GLU A 125 -23.29 -9.50 25.87
CA GLU A 125 -23.81 -10.40 26.93
C GLU A 125 -24.80 -9.67 27.82
N ALA A 126 -24.50 -8.43 28.25
CA ALA A 126 -25.43 -7.59 29.00
C ALA A 126 -26.54 -6.97 28.15
N LYS A 127 -26.43 -7.09 26.80
CA LYS A 127 -27.43 -6.64 25.81
C LYS A 127 -27.74 -5.15 25.92
N LYS A 128 -26.72 -4.32 25.99
CA LYS A 128 -26.87 -2.85 26.11
C LYS A 128 -25.68 -2.08 25.54
N MET A 129 -25.92 -0.89 25.07
CA MET A 129 -24.87 0.08 24.77
C MET A 129 -24.23 0.57 26.06
N VAL A 130 -22.90 0.56 26.13
CA VAL A 130 -22.14 0.99 27.31
C VAL A 130 -21.33 2.27 27.10
N TRP A 131 -21.15 2.69 25.85
CA TRP A 131 -20.48 3.92 25.51
C TRP A 131 -20.81 4.35 24.08
N GLN A 132 -20.81 5.66 23.85
CA GLN A 132 -21.01 6.28 22.54
C GLN A 132 -20.21 7.56 22.44
N ASP A 133 -19.69 7.85 21.24
CA ASP A 133 -19.13 9.14 20.89
C ASP A 133 -19.61 9.59 19.49
N SER A 134 -19.86 10.90 19.33
CA SER A 134 -20.28 11.50 18.07
C SER A 134 -19.05 11.83 17.22
N ILE A 135 -19.07 11.45 15.92
CA ILE A 135 -18.01 11.73 14.96
C ILE A 135 -18.46 12.65 13.82
N SER A 136 -19.67 13.19 13.90
CA SER A 136 -20.23 14.03 12.83
C SER A 136 -19.45 15.34 12.70
N GLY A 137 -18.94 15.63 11.49
CA GLY A 137 -18.18 16.85 11.20
C GLY A 137 -16.72 16.83 11.69
N GLN A 138 -16.24 15.71 12.22
CA GLN A 138 -14.89 15.55 12.73
C GLN A 138 -14.00 14.88 11.70
N ASN A 139 -12.71 15.26 11.68
CA ASN A 139 -11.66 14.63 10.90
C ASN A 139 -10.58 14.04 11.82
N ALA A 140 -9.73 13.19 11.28
CA ALA A 140 -8.61 12.57 11.99
C ALA A 140 -9.01 11.93 13.34
N TYR A 141 -10.14 11.23 13.36
CA TYR A 141 -10.69 10.59 14.55
C TYR A 141 -9.82 9.42 15.01
N ASP A 142 -9.36 9.47 16.26
CA ASP A 142 -8.51 8.46 16.88
C ASP A 142 -8.99 8.16 18.31
N TRP A 143 -9.44 6.94 18.56
CA TRP A 143 -10.04 6.51 19.80
C TRP A 143 -9.07 5.68 20.65
N SER A 144 -8.98 6.01 21.96
CA SER A 144 -8.28 5.20 22.95
C SER A 144 -9.22 4.22 23.62
N LYS A 145 -9.00 2.93 23.44
CA LYS A 145 -9.79 1.89 24.14
C LYS A 145 -9.63 1.93 25.66
N ASP A 146 -8.45 2.34 26.16
CA ASP A 146 -8.09 2.24 27.57
C ASP A 146 -8.71 3.37 28.40
N SER A 147 -8.75 4.59 27.88
CA SER A 147 -9.41 5.73 28.54
C SER A 147 -10.83 6.02 27.99
N ARG A 148 -11.20 5.44 26.86
CA ARG A 148 -12.37 5.81 26.06
C ARG A 148 -12.39 7.27 25.63
N ALA A 149 -11.22 7.90 25.61
CA ALA A 149 -11.06 9.25 25.09
C ALA A 149 -10.86 9.20 23.57
N THR A 150 -11.27 10.27 22.90
CA THR A 150 -11.17 10.42 21.44
C THR A 150 -10.44 11.69 21.09
N ALA A 151 -9.46 11.59 20.20
CA ALA A 151 -8.83 12.73 19.58
C ALA A 151 -9.44 12.95 18.19
N TYR A 152 -9.64 14.20 17.81
CA TYR A 152 -10.20 14.56 16.51
C TYR A 152 -9.88 16.01 16.13
N VAL A 153 -10.02 16.31 14.85
CA VAL A 153 -9.86 17.66 14.31
C VAL A 153 -11.21 18.19 13.85
N GLU A 154 -11.58 19.39 14.31
CA GLU A 154 -12.78 20.11 13.92
C GLU A 154 -12.41 21.58 13.69
N ASP A 155 -12.80 22.15 12.55
CA ASP A 155 -12.46 23.51 12.13
C ASP A 155 -10.94 23.82 12.25
N ASN A 156 -10.11 22.89 11.81
CA ASN A 156 -8.63 22.90 11.90
C ASN A 156 -8.06 22.83 13.33
N GLN A 157 -8.88 22.78 14.39
CA GLN A 157 -8.43 22.68 15.76
C GLN A 157 -8.40 21.23 16.25
N LEU A 158 -7.37 20.88 17.01
CA LEU A 158 -7.27 19.57 17.67
C LEU A 158 -8.06 19.59 18.97
N PHE A 159 -8.88 18.58 19.15
CA PHE A 159 -9.67 18.34 20.35
C PHE A 159 -9.43 16.95 20.92
N VAL A 160 -9.69 16.81 22.20
CA VAL A 160 -9.87 15.53 22.88
C VAL A 160 -11.20 15.56 23.62
N ALA A 161 -12.08 14.60 23.36
CA ALA A 161 -13.20 14.28 24.23
C ALA A 161 -12.72 13.18 25.20
N ASP A 162 -12.82 13.41 26.52
CA ASP A 162 -12.49 12.40 27.52
C ASP A 162 -13.55 11.29 27.55
N GLY A 163 -13.26 10.16 28.21
CA GLY A 163 -14.20 9.04 28.29
C GLY A 163 -15.53 9.35 28.99
N LYS A 164 -15.69 10.55 29.54
CA LYS A 164 -16.92 11.09 30.16
C LYS A 164 -17.62 12.12 29.28
N GLY A 165 -17.06 12.43 28.15
CA GLY A 165 -17.62 13.38 27.15
C GLY A 165 -17.23 14.84 27.37
N LYS A 166 -16.30 15.16 28.32
CA LYS A 166 -15.76 16.51 28.46
C LYS A 166 -14.83 16.81 27.28
N LYS A 167 -15.11 17.89 26.56
CA LYS A 167 -14.32 18.35 25.40
C LYS A 167 -13.17 19.24 25.86
N HIS A 168 -11.95 18.93 25.43
CA HIS A 168 -10.75 19.69 25.64
C HIS A 168 -10.22 20.19 24.30
N GLN A 169 -10.05 21.50 24.16
CA GLN A 169 -9.46 22.10 22.99
C GLN A 169 -7.95 22.22 23.17
N LEU A 170 -7.16 21.56 22.29
CA LEU A 170 -5.70 21.50 22.42
C LEU A 170 -4.99 22.57 21.60
N SER A 171 -5.66 23.14 20.58
CA SER A 171 -5.11 24.18 19.71
C SER A 171 -6.11 25.29 19.46
N THR A 172 -5.62 26.52 19.18
CA THR A 172 -6.44 27.71 18.90
C THR A 172 -5.96 28.48 17.67
N ASP A 173 -4.79 28.09 17.10
CA ASP A 173 -4.16 28.70 15.96
C ASP A 173 -4.17 27.77 14.70
N GLY A 174 -4.93 26.67 14.79
CA GLY A 174 -5.08 25.74 13.69
C GLY A 174 -5.70 26.41 12.46
N SER A 175 -5.16 26.11 11.30
CA SER A 175 -5.55 26.68 10.01
C SER A 175 -5.08 25.78 8.88
N ARG A 176 -5.30 26.21 7.63
CA ARG A 176 -4.67 25.52 6.48
C ARG A 176 -3.14 25.49 6.58
N GLU A 177 -2.56 26.47 7.22
CA GLU A 177 -1.10 26.63 7.34
C GLU A 177 -0.53 25.99 8.61
N ILE A 178 -1.31 25.95 9.68
CA ILE A 178 -0.92 25.33 10.96
C ILE A 178 -1.81 24.11 11.19
N VAL A 179 -1.26 22.95 10.92
CA VAL A 179 -2.00 21.68 10.92
C VAL A 179 -1.71 20.90 12.19
N TYR A 180 -2.78 20.46 12.87
CA TYR A 180 -2.70 19.67 14.09
C TYR A 180 -3.29 18.28 13.92
N GLY A 181 -2.68 17.27 14.56
CA GLY A 181 -3.24 15.94 14.74
C GLY A 181 -3.49 15.16 13.43
N GLN A 182 -2.90 15.61 12.33
CA GLN A 182 -3.00 14.98 11.03
C GLN A 182 -1.63 14.44 10.59
N SER A 183 -1.62 13.59 9.58
CA SER A 183 -0.40 13.09 8.98
C SER A 183 0.48 14.23 8.46
N VAL A 184 1.79 14.04 8.54
CA VAL A 184 2.80 15.03 8.14
C VAL A 184 3.74 14.43 7.10
N HIS A 185 4.70 15.24 6.61
CA HIS A 185 5.73 14.81 5.65
C HIS A 185 5.15 14.08 4.43
N ARG A 186 3.95 14.51 3.97
CA ARG A 186 3.21 13.96 2.82
C ARG A 186 3.05 12.43 2.86
N ASN A 187 2.84 11.88 4.07
CA ASN A 187 2.70 10.44 4.35
C ASN A 187 3.94 9.60 4.02
N GLU A 188 5.11 10.22 3.89
CA GLU A 188 6.36 9.50 3.73
C GLU A 188 6.80 8.85 5.06
N PHE A 189 7.80 8.00 5.03
CA PHE A 189 8.41 7.31 6.20
C PHE A 189 7.44 6.41 6.99
N GLY A 190 6.38 5.89 6.33
CA GLY A 190 5.35 5.07 6.99
C GLY A 190 4.39 5.85 7.86
N ILE A 191 4.34 7.18 7.75
CA ILE A 191 3.41 8.03 8.50
C ILE A 191 2.03 7.97 7.81
N ASP A 192 1.00 7.57 8.56
CA ASP A 192 -0.39 7.46 8.10
C ASP A 192 -1.39 8.23 8.98
N LYS A 193 -0.96 8.68 10.16
CA LYS A 193 -1.79 9.45 11.10
C LYS A 193 -0.97 10.49 11.87
N GLY A 194 -1.66 11.36 12.59
CA GLY A 194 -1.02 12.45 13.33
C GLY A 194 -1.24 12.43 14.85
N THR A 195 -1.89 11.40 15.40
CA THR A 195 -2.18 11.24 16.81
C THR A 195 -1.76 9.87 17.34
N PHE A 196 -1.25 9.79 18.55
CA PHE A 196 -0.68 8.57 19.12
C PHE A 196 -0.98 8.50 20.62
N TRP A 197 -1.98 7.71 21.00
CA TRP A 197 -2.33 7.48 22.38
C TRP A 197 -1.25 6.69 23.13
N SER A 198 -0.99 7.07 24.37
CA SER A 198 -0.15 6.28 25.29
C SER A 198 -0.82 4.94 25.63
N PRO A 199 -0.06 3.90 26.00
CA PRO A 199 -0.62 2.59 26.36
C PRO A 199 -1.68 2.62 27.46
N ASP A 200 -1.58 3.55 28.41
CA ASP A 200 -2.58 3.76 29.48
C ASP A 200 -3.75 4.67 29.07
N GLY A 201 -3.71 5.21 27.83
CA GLY A 201 -4.72 6.12 27.31
C GLY A 201 -4.78 7.50 27.99
N GLN A 202 -3.83 7.84 28.87
CA GLN A 202 -3.87 9.10 29.64
C GLN A 202 -3.13 10.24 28.96
N LYS A 203 -2.31 9.95 27.94
CA LYS A 203 -1.58 10.96 27.19
C LYS A 203 -1.78 10.77 25.68
N LEU A 204 -1.81 11.88 24.96
CA LEU A 204 -1.89 11.93 23.49
C LEU A 204 -0.65 12.64 22.94
N ALA A 205 0.22 11.91 22.22
CA ALA A 205 1.21 12.54 21.39
C ALA A 205 0.57 12.92 20.04
N PHE A 206 0.95 14.07 19.48
CA PHE A 206 0.39 14.55 18.21
C PHE A 206 1.40 15.38 17.44
N TYR A 207 1.26 15.36 16.10
CA TYR A 207 1.99 16.28 15.24
C TYR A 207 1.34 17.65 15.18
N ARG A 208 2.21 18.69 15.18
CA ARG A 208 1.90 20.05 14.75
C ARG A 208 2.82 20.39 13.59
N MET A 209 2.25 20.71 12.44
CA MET A 209 2.97 21.08 11.23
C MET A 209 2.72 22.55 10.90
N ASP A 210 3.78 23.34 10.84
CA ASP A 210 3.76 24.68 10.27
C ASP A 210 4.23 24.60 8.81
N GLN A 211 3.32 24.89 7.89
CA GLN A 211 3.57 24.96 6.46
C GLN A 211 3.31 26.35 5.88
N SER A 212 3.31 27.40 6.73
CA SER A 212 3.10 28.79 6.30
C SER A 212 4.13 29.27 5.28
N MET A 213 5.36 28.77 5.40
CA MET A 213 6.48 29.10 4.50
C MET A 213 6.49 28.26 3.21
N VAL A 214 5.66 27.23 3.10
CA VAL A 214 5.62 26.37 1.91
C VAL A 214 4.86 27.06 0.79
N THR A 215 5.41 27.01 -0.42
CA THR A 215 4.80 27.59 -1.62
C THR A 215 3.45 26.91 -1.93
N ASP A 216 2.49 27.75 -2.30
CA ASP A 216 1.21 27.28 -2.81
C ASP A 216 1.34 26.87 -4.28
N TYR A 217 0.87 25.67 -4.60
CA TYR A 217 0.60 25.27 -5.97
C TYR A 217 -0.85 25.60 -6.32
N PRO A 218 -1.11 26.32 -7.43
CA PRO A 218 -2.45 26.74 -7.80
C PRO A 218 -3.30 25.54 -8.26
N GLN A 219 -4.36 25.23 -7.52
CA GLN A 219 -5.45 24.33 -7.93
C GLN A 219 -6.70 25.16 -8.16
N VAL A 220 -7.57 24.68 -9.04
CA VAL A 220 -8.83 25.36 -9.37
C VAL A 220 -9.97 24.33 -9.33
N ASP A 221 -10.96 24.60 -8.50
CA ASP A 221 -12.25 23.88 -8.58
C ASP A 221 -13.11 24.54 -9.67
N ILE A 222 -13.43 23.79 -10.72
CA ILE A 222 -14.16 24.25 -11.90
C ILE A 222 -15.67 24.00 -11.82
N PHE A 223 -16.17 23.29 -10.82
CA PHE A 223 -17.58 22.88 -10.73
C PHE A 223 -18.53 23.95 -10.20
N PRO A 224 -18.14 24.87 -9.29
CA PRO A 224 -18.98 26.00 -8.94
C PRO A 224 -19.23 26.91 -10.15
N ARG A 225 -20.35 27.67 -10.11
CA ARG A 225 -20.68 28.64 -11.19
C ARG A 225 -19.50 29.59 -11.49
N ASN A 226 -18.87 30.10 -10.45
CA ASN A 226 -17.58 30.79 -10.55
C ASN A 226 -16.52 29.81 -10.04
N ALA A 227 -15.59 29.43 -10.91
CA ALA A 227 -14.47 28.58 -10.50
C ALA A 227 -13.74 29.21 -9.30
N SER A 228 -13.38 28.39 -8.32
CA SER A 228 -12.69 28.83 -7.11
C SER A 228 -11.24 28.42 -7.08
N TYR A 229 -10.41 29.24 -6.44
CA TYR A 229 -9.00 28.98 -6.22
C TYR A 229 -8.82 28.14 -4.95
N GLU A 230 -8.28 26.92 -5.09
CA GLU A 230 -8.11 25.94 -4.02
C GLU A 230 -6.63 25.47 -3.97
N PRO A 231 -5.69 26.32 -3.52
CA PRO A 231 -4.27 26.01 -3.61
C PRO A 231 -3.84 24.93 -2.65
N ASP A 232 -2.88 24.10 -3.10
CA ASP A 232 -2.20 23.10 -2.27
C ASP A 232 -0.85 23.58 -1.79
N LYS A 233 -0.49 23.31 -0.53
CA LYS A 233 0.89 23.46 -0.05
C LYS A 233 1.75 22.37 -0.66
N TYR A 234 2.66 22.76 -1.56
CA TYR A 234 3.48 21.82 -2.30
C TYR A 234 4.96 22.23 -2.27
N PRO A 235 5.77 21.65 -1.36
CA PRO A 235 7.20 21.93 -1.30
C PRO A 235 7.92 21.15 -2.39
N MET A 236 8.40 21.83 -3.44
CA MET A 236 9.19 21.19 -4.50
C MET A 236 10.63 20.99 -4.08
N ALA A 237 11.33 20.03 -4.69
CA ALA A 237 12.73 19.73 -4.41
C ALA A 237 13.61 20.99 -4.47
N GLY A 238 14.47 21.17 -3.47
CA GLY A 238 15.30 22.35 -3.28
C GLY A 238 14.60 23.57 -2.67
N MET A 239 13.26 23.56 -2.55
CA MET A 239 12.50 24.69 -1.99
C MET A 239 12.31 24.54 -0.48
N THR A 240 11.85 25.63 0.15
CA THR A 240 11.54 25.64 1.58
C THR A 240 10.44 24.62 1.91
N SER A 241 10.70 23.77 2.91
CA SER A 241 9.77 22.75 3.40
C SER A 241 9.11 23.18 4.71
N HIS A 242 8.08 22.47 5.12
CA HIS A 242 7.37 22.66 6.37
C HIS A 242 8.21 22.25 7.59
N LYS A 243 7.77 22.69 8.76
CA LYS A 243 8.37 22.41 10.07
C LYS A 243 7.40 21.65 10.94
N VAL A 244 7.84 20.52 11.50
CA VAL A 244 7.01 19.67 12.36
C VAL A 244 7.55 19.70 13.78
N THR A 245 6.64 19.76 14.75
CA THR A 245 6.91 19.55 16.18
C THR A 245 5.97 18.50 16.72
N VAL A 246 6.35 17.87 17.83
CA VAL A 246 5.54 16.85 18.50
C VAL A 246 5.08 17.38 19.85
N GLY A 247 3.75 17.52 20.01
CA GLY A 247 3.11 17.86 21.26
C GLY A 247 2.68 16.62 22.04
N VAL A 248 2.57 16.75 23.35
CA VAL A 248 2.02 15.72 24.23
C VAL A 248 0.99 16.38 25.15
N TYR A 249 -0.25 15.95 25.06
CA TYR A 249 -1.33 16.36 25.95
C TYR A 249 -1.55 15.32 27.03
N ASP A 250 -1.68 15.74 28.28
CA ASP A 250 -1.95 14.88 29.43
C ASP A 250 -3.38 15.14 29.94
N LEU A 251 -4.24 14.12 29.90
CA LEU A 251 -5.65 14.20 30.32
C LEU A 251 -5.81 14.52 31.82
N ASN A 252 -4.86 14.07 32.66
CA ASN A 252 -4.97 14.26 34.09
C ASN A 252 -4.63 15.69 34.53
N THR A 253 -3.66 16.31 33.85
CA THR A 253 -3.20 17.68 34.16
C THR A 253 -3.83 18.73 33.27
N GLU A 254 -4.50 18.32 32.17
CA GLU A 254 -5.06 19.17 31.13
C GLU A 254 -4.00 20.11 30.50
N LYS A 255 -2.74 19.66 30.43
CA LYS A 255 -1.62 20.46 29.90
C LYS A 255 -1.01 19.82 28.66
N THR A 256 -0.59 20.67 27.75
CA THR A 256 0.21 20.30 26.58
C THR A 256 1.66 20.74 26.81
N ILE A 257 2.60 19.84 26.53
CA ILE A 257 4.03 20.15 26.41
C ILE A 257 4.48 19.81 24.97
N TYR A 258 5.62 20.34 24.56
CA TYR A 258 6.27 19.97 23.30
C TYR A 258 7.61 19.29 23.57
N LEU A 259 7.93 18.27 22.75
CA LEU A 259 9.22 17.60 22.82
C LEU A 259 10.33 18.57 22.41
N GLN A 260 11.40 18.62 23.22
CA GLN A 260 12.54 19.52 23.04
C GLN A 260 13.53 18.94 22.03
N ALA A 261 13.08 18.74 20.79
CA ALA A 261 13.86 18.15 19.70
C ALA A 261 14.79 19.17 19.01
N GLY A 262 14.73 20.43 19.39
CA GLY A 262 15.49 21.54 18.79
C GLY A 262 14.80 22.12 17.56
N ASP A 263 15.57 22.82 16.70
CA ASP A 263 15.05 23.45 15.49
C ASP A 263 14.50 22.40 14.51
N PRO A 264 13.20 22.46 14.12
CA PRO A 264 12.59 21.50 13.20
C PRO A 264 12.90 21.82 11.73
N THR A 265 13.66 22.86 11.42
CA THR A 265 14.00 23.23 10.05
C THR A 265 14.85 22.15 9.39
N ASP A 266 14.43 21.72 8.18
CA ASP A 266 15.14 20.73 7.38
C ASP A 266 15.35 19.38 8.11
N ARG A 267 14.32 18.95 8.87
CA ARG A 267 14.30 17.69 9.62
C ARG A 267 12.93 17.03 9.52
N TYR A 268 12.94 15.71 9.65
CA TYR A 268 11.74 14.89 9.69
C TYR A 268 11.67 14.15 11.02
N PHE A 269 10.50 14.15 11.64
CA PHE A 269 10.19 13.45 12.89
C PHE A 269 9.18 12.35 12.59
N THR A 270 9.59 11.09 12.74
CA THR A 270 8.84 9.96 12.22
C THR A 270 8.71 8.83 13.22
N ASN A 271 7.75 7.94 12.98
CA ASN A 271 7.65 6.64 13.66
C ASN A 271 7.61 6.76 15.19
N ILE A 272 6.66 7.54 15.70
CA ILE A 272 6.45 7.74 17.13
C ILE A 272 6.05 6.41 17.80
N ALA A 273 6.74 6.06 18.88
CA ALA A 273 6.43 4.92 19.73
C ALA A 273 6.43 5.32 21.21
N TRP A 274 5.59 4.67 22.00
CA TRP A 274 5.51 4.85 23.44
C TRP A 274 6.24 3.73 24.18
N SER A 275 6.86 4.06 25.32
CA SER A 275 7.23 3.04 26.29
C SER A 275 5.99 2.37 26.88
N PRO A 276 6.05 1.07 27.27
CA PRO A 276 4.91 0.38 27.87
C PRO A 276 4.35 1.02 29.15
N ASP A 277 5.18 1.80 29.88
CA ASP A 277 4.79 2.53 31.10
C ASP A 277 4.27 3.95 30.83
N SER A 278 4.07 4.34 29.56
CA SER A 278 3.55 5.65 29.13
C SER A 278 4.38 6.87 29.57
N LYS A 279 5.68 6.68 29.89
CA LYS A 279 6.55 7.75 30.40
C LYS A 279 7.54 8.30 29.39
N THR A 280 7.82 7.53 28.34
CA THR A 280 8.84 7.86 27.35
C THR A 280 8.26 7.76 25.93
N ILE A 281 8.61 8.73 25.11
CA ILE A 281 8.35 8.72 23.68
C ILE A 281 9.66 8.45 22.95
N TYR A 282 9.61 7.60 21.97
CA TYR A 282 10.68 7.30 21.03
C TYR A 282 10.26 7.76 19.64
N MET A 283 11.16 8.38 18.90
CA MET A 283 10.92 8.71 17.49
C MET A 283 12.22 8.68 16.70
N PHE A 284 12.11 8.45 15.40
CA PHE A 284 13.21 8.65 14.49
C PHE A 284 13.28 10.12 14.07
N GLU A 285 14.49 10.67 14.15
CA GLU A 285 14.85 11.98 13.64
C GLU A 285 15.72 11.81 12.42
N LEU A 286 15.28 12.35 11.30
CA LEU A 286 15.94 12.23 10.01
C LEU A 286 16.29 13.63 9.50
N ASN A 287 17.54 13.84 9.02
CA ASN A 287 17.89 15.09 8.36
C ASN A 287 17.24 15.21 6.97
N ARG A 288 17.17 16.40 6.41
CA ARG A 288 16.58 16.65 5.08
C ARG A 288 17.27 15.84 3.97
N GLY A 289 18.57 15.64 4.04
CA GLY A 289 19.31 14.76 3.10
C GLY A 289 18.98 13.29 3.25
N GLN A 290 18.21 12.91 4.26
CA GLN A 290 17.71 11.56 4.54
C GLN A 290 18.83 10.50 4.66
N ASN A 291 20.00 10.91 5.08
CA ASN A 291 21.17 10.05 5.19
C ASN A 291 21.80 10.00 6.60
N ASP A 292 21.19 10.67 7.57
CA ASP A 292 21.52 10.61 9.02
C ASP A 292 20.22 10.43 9.80
N CYS A 293 19.96 9.21 10.22
CA CYS A 293 18.76 8.79 10.95
C CYS A 293 19.12 8.43 12.39
N ARG A 294 18.40 9.00 13.35
CA ARG A 294 18.64 8.80 14.79
C ARG A 294 17.37 8.35 15.51
N LEU A 295 17.49 7.36 16.37
CA LEU A 295 16.43 7.02 17.32
C LEU A 295 16.69 7.80 18.61
N VAL A 296 15.73 8.62 19.01
CA VAL A 296 15.83 9.49 20.19
C VAL A 296 14.68 9.25 21.13
N SER A 297 14.95 9.30 22.44
CA SER A 297 13.94 9.16 23.49
C SER A 297 13.72 10.47 24.24
N TYR A 298 12.45 10.70 24.62
CA TYR A 298 11.97 11.93 25.28
C TYR A 298 11.11 11.60 26.49
N ASN A 299 11.23 12.41 27.53
CA ASN A 299 10.34 12.36 28.69
C ASN A 299 8.95 12.89 28.29
N ALA A 300 7.93 12.05 28.39
CA ALA A 300 6.57 12.37 27.96
C ALA A 300 5.84 13.39 28.89
N THR A 301 6.44 13.76 30.03
CA THR A 301 5.87 14.75 30.97
C THR A 301 6.55 16.10 30.86
N THR A 302 7.87 16.13 30.65
CA THR A 302 8.64 17.38 30.57
C THR A 302 8.99 17.80 29.15
N GLY A 303 8.95 16.86 28.21
CA GLY A 303 9.40 17.06 26.83
C GLY A 303 10.91 16.99 26.65
N GLU A 304 11.67 16.84 27.72
CA GLU A 304 13.14 16.84 27.68
C GLU A 304 13.67 15.61 26.95
N LYS A 305 14.71 15.83 26.14
CA LYS A 305 15.47 14.75 25.50
C LYS A 305 16.18 13.93 26.59
N ILE A 306 15.94 12.61 26.57
CA ILE A 306 16.60 11.69 27.50
C ILE A 306 17.92 11.20 26.91
N ALA A 307 17.89 10.61 25.71
CA ALA A 307 19.06 10.04 25.05
C ALA A 307 18.89 9.89 23.55
N GLU A 308 20.01 9.90 22.83
CA GLU A 308 20.12 9.33 21.48
C GLU A 308 20.51 7.86 21.64
N LEU A 309 19.66 6.96 21.15
CA LEU A 309 19.78 5.52 21.39
C LEU A 309 20.43 4.78 20.24
N TYR A 310 20.30 5.30 19.02
CA TYR A 310 20.83 4.69 17.82
C TYR A 310 21.05 5.75 16.75
N ARG A 311 22.02 5.53 15.91
CA ARG A 311 22.29 6.35 14.73
C ARG A 311 22.67 5.47 13.55
N GLU A 312 22.05 5.72 12.39
CA GLU A 312 22.36 5.09 11.13
C GLU A 312 22.65 6.17 10.08
N THR A 313 23.78 6.05 9.42
CA THR A 313 24.18 6.95 8.33
C THR A 313 24.40 6.16 7.05
N SER A 314 24.16 6.80 5.92
CA SER A 314 24.35 6.22 4.58
C SER A 314 25.01 7.24 3.66
N ASP A 315 25.77 6.76 2.68
CA ASP A 315 26.24 7.57 1.55
C ASP A 315 25.13 7.89 0.54
N LYS A 316 23.98 7.21 0.66
CA LYS A 316 22.78 7.43 -0.16
C LYS A 316 21.63 7.90 0.71
N TYR A 317 20.80 7.00 1.21
CA TYR A 317 19.71 7.34 2.12
C TYR A 317 19.40 6.21 3.12
N VAL A 318 18.74 6.59 4.21
CA VAL A 318 18.12 5.71 5.20
C VAL A 318 16.63 6.01 5.20
N GLU A 319 15.79 4.98 5.13
CA GLU A 319 14.34 5.12 5.10
C GLU A 319 13.70 4.42 6.31
N PRO A 320 13.43 5.13 7.41
CA PRO A 320 12.76 4.57 8.57
C PRO A 320 11.25 4.42 8.28
N LEU A 321 10.78 3.20 8.06
CA LEU A 321 9.39 2.91 7.68
C LEU A 321 8.53 2.40 8.83
N HIS A 322 9.14 2.02 9.96
CA HIS A 322 8.45 1.36 11.07
C HIS A 322 8.90 1.91 12.42
N PRO A 323 8.00 2.12 13.38
CA PRO A 323 8.37 2.43 14.74
C PRO A 323 9.08 1.24 15.41
N ILE A 324 9.76 1.50 16.51
CA ILE A 324 10.23 0.43 17.39
C ILE A 324 9.05 -0.24 18.06
N GLU A 325 9.17 -1.54 18.37
CA GLU A 325 8.14 -2.32 19.04
C GLU A 325 8.68 -2.99 20.30
N PHE A 326 8.12 -2.66 21.48
CA PHE A 326 8.50 -3.27 22.73
C PHE A 326 8.03 -4.71 22.81
N LEU A 327 8.86 -5.58 23.44
CA LEU A 327 8.47 -6.97 23.66
C LEU A 327 7.36 -7.03 24.73
N PRO A 328 6.19 -7.65 24.46
CA PRO A 328 5.10 -7.68 25.43
C PRO A 328 5.41 -8.50 26.71
N TRP A 329 6.46 -9.32 26.71
CA TRP A 329 6.95 -10.08 27.86
C TRP A 329 8.19 -9.47 28.54
N ASP A 330 8.75 -8.38 27.99
CA ASP A 330 9.94 -7.73 28.55
C ASP A 330 9.99 -6.24 28.14
N ALA A 331 9.37 -5.41 28.95
CA ALA A 331 9.29 -3.95 28.74
C ALA A 331 10.65 -3.23 28.75
N THR A 332 11.75 -3.94 29.04
CA THR A 332 13.11 -3.40 28.99
C THR A 332 13.77 -3.55 27.62
N LYS A 333 13.09 -4.18 26.66
CA LYS A 333 13.62 -4.48 25.34
C LYS A 333 12.63 -4.14 24.23
N PHE A 334 13.16 -3.72 23.10
CA PHE A 334 12.39 -3.48 21.88
C PHE A 334 13.08 -4.09 20.66
N VAL A 335 12.29 -4.25 19.59
CA VAL A 335 12.76 -4.66 18.28
C VAL A 335 12.70 -3.46 17.33
N MET A 336 13.72 -3.32 16.50
CA MET A 336 13.85 -2.31 15.46
C MET A 336 14.13 -2.99 14.13
N GLN A 337 13.59 -2.44 13.04
CA GLN A 337 13.90 -2.84 11.67
C GLN A 337 14.95 -1.90 11.08
N SER A 338 15.93 -2.46 10.36
CA SER A 338 16.96 -1.68 9.67
C SER A 338 17.53 -2.45 8.48
N GLN A 339 17.95 -1.73 7.44
CA GLN A 339 18.69 -2.24 6.29
C GLN A 339 20.22 -2.08 6.42
N LYS A 340 20.74 -1.82 7.62
CA LYS A 340 22.16 -1.48 7.83
C LYS A 340 23.16 -2.55 7.36
N ASP A 341 22.74 -3.81 7.29
CA ASP A 341 23.54 -4.92 6.77
C ASP A 341 23.28 -5.25 5.28
N GLY A 342 22.48 -4.43 4.58
CA GLY A 342 22.13 -4.58 3.18
C GLY A 342 20.71 -5.11 2.92
N TYR A 343 20.03 -5.66 3.91
CA TYR A 343 18.68 -6.18 3.83
C TYR A 343 17.86 -5.75 5.05
N ASN A 344 16.55 -5.57 4.90
CA ASN A 344 15.71 -5.22 6.05
C ASN A 344 15.59 -6.40 7.01
N HIS A 345 16.12 -6.24 8.23
CA HIS A 345 16.17 -7.26 9.27
C HIS A 345 15.77 -6.73 10.64
N LEU A 346 15.51 -7.67 11.58
CA LEU A 346 15.14 -7.37 12.96
C LEU A 346 16.40 -7.33 13.85
N TYR A 347 16.47 -6.28 14.67
CA TYR A 347 17.50 -6.05 15.68
C TYR A 347 16.86 -5.88 17.06
N LEU A 348 17.37 -6.61 18.04
CA LEU A 348 16.94 -6.52 19.45
C LEU A 348 17.82 -5.54 20.18
N PHE A 349 17.17 -4.58 20.84
CA PHE A 349 17.82 -3.57 21.68
C PHE A 349 17.31 -3.62 23.11
N ASP A 350 18.12 -3.19 24.09
CA ASP A 350 17.59 -2.76 25.37
C ASP A 350 17.01 -1.33 25.27
N LYS A 351 16.20 -0.93 26.25
CA LYS A 351 15.55 0.39 26.28
C LYS A 351 16.52 1.57 26.34
N ASN A 352 17.82 1.34 26.65
CA ASN A 352 18.86 2.36 26.73
C ASN A 352 19.65 2.46 25.40
N GLY A 353 19.26 1.72 24.35
CA GLY A 353 19.86 1.79 23.02
C GLY A 353 21.04 0.85 22.78
N LYS A 354 21.33 -0.07 23.71
CA LYS A 354 22.32 -1.09 23.44
C LYS A 354 21.76 -2.18 22.55
N GLU A 355 22.36 -2.37 21.38
CA GLU A 355 22.06 -3.51 20.52
C GLU A 355 22.49 -4.81 21.21
N LEU A 356 21.53 -5.69 21.42
CA LEU A 356 21.75 -6.98 22.08
C LEU A 356 22.01 -8.08 21.03
N LYS A 357 21.29 -8.02 19.89
CA LYS A 357 21.37 -9.05 18.87
C LYS A 357 20.70 -8.66 17.56
N GLN A 358 21.28 -9.05 16.44
CA GLN A 358 20.59 -9.17 15.16
C GLN A 358 19.80 -10.50 15.15
N LEU A 359 18.48 -10.43 15.08
CA LEU A 359 17.60 -11.60 15.17
C LEU A 359 17.41 -12.31 13.83
N THR A 360 17.44 -11.57 12.72
CA THR A 360 17.34 -12.13 11.37
C THR A 360 18.48 -11.65 10.51
N LYS A 361 18.94 -12.46 9.56
CA LYS A 361 20.05 -12.14 8.64
C LYS A 361 19.99 -12.97 7.38
N GLY A 362 20.64 -12.52 6.32
CA GLY A 362 20.75 -13.22 5.04
C GLY A 362 20.28 -12.38 3.86
N PRO A 363 20.41 -12.87 2.61
CA PRO A 363 20.06 -12.15 1.39
C PRO A 363 18.55 -12.17 1.11
N TRP A 364 17.76 -11.76 2.09
CA TRP A 364 16.28 -11.70 2.05
C TRP A 364 15.78 -10.61 3.00
N VAL A 365 14.54 -10.20 2.89
CA VAL A 365 13.98 -9.10 3.68
C VAL A 365 12.84 -9.55 4.59
N VAL A 366 12.82 -8.98 5.80
CA VAL A 366 11.63 -8.91 6.63
C VAL A 366 10.72 -7.84 6.02
N MET A 367 9.56 -8.23 5.53
CA MET A 367 8.61 -7.33 4.87
C MET A 367 7.66 -6.67 5.88
N LYS A 368 7.33 -7.39 6.96
CA LYS A 368 6.44 -6.92 8.02
C LYS A 368 6.69 -7.68 9.31
N LEU A 369 6.75 -6.96 10.42
CA LEU A 369 6.52 -7.52 11.75
C LEU A 369 5.00 -7.64 11.93
N VAL A 370 4.48 -8.88 12.05
CA VAL A 370 3.04 -9.15 12.15
C VAL A 370 2.57 -9.00 13.59
N GLY A 371 3.40 -9.38 14.56
CA GLY A 371 3.12 -9.28 15.99
C GLY A 371 3.93 -10.28 16.81
N PHE A 372 3.43 -10.62 17.98
CA PHE A 372 4.15 -11.40 18.97
C PHE A 372 3.36 -12.61 19.47
N ASN A 373 4.01 -13.76 19.55
CA ASN A 373 3.51 -14.90 20.31
C ASN A 373 4.05 -14.81 21.75
N GLN A 374 3.19 -14.40 22.68
CA GLN A 374 3.58 -14.13 24.06
C GLN A 374 4.00 -15.40 24.81
N LYS A 375 3.32 -16.52 24.57
CA LYS A 375 3.59 -17.80 25.22
C LYS A 375 4.95 -18.37 24.83
N GLN A 376 5.28 -18.32 23.52
CA GLN A 376 6.55 -18.82 22.99
C GLN A 376 7.66 -17.79 23.02
N LYS A 377 7.37 -16.52 23.39
CA LYS A 377 8.29 -15.38 23.36
C LYS A 377 8.98 -15.26 22.01
N SER A 378 8.19 -15.25 20.94
CA SER A 378 8.67 -15.16 19.57
C SER A 378 7.94 -14.06 18.79
N ILE A 379 8.62 -13.56 17.77
CA ILE A 379 8.14 -12.53 16.85
C ILE A 379 7.60 -13.22 15.60
N ILE A 380 6.41 -12.84 15.17
CA ILE A 380 5.82 -13.34 13.93
C ILE A 380 6.10 -12.31 12.83
N ILE A 381 6.67 -12.78 11.73
CA ILE A 381 7.07 -11.93 10.60
C ILE A 381 6.52 -12.47 9.28
N LYS A 382 6.35 -11.55 8.32
CA LYS A 382 6.25 -11.87 6.90
C LYS A 382 7.57 -11.54 6.22
N ALA A 383 8.08 -12.47 5.40
CA ALA A 383 9.38 -12.34 4.74
C ALA A 383 9.42 -13.12 3.41
N ASN A 384 10.42 -12.82 2.59
CA ASN A 384 10.66 -13.52 1.32
C ASN A 384 11.92 -14.40 1.34
N LYS A 385 12.12 -15.11 2.44
CA LYS A 385 13.36 -15.80 2.77
C LYS A 385 13.78 -16.87 1.75
N GLU A 386 12.86 -17.65 1.21
CA GLU A 386 13.14 -18.73 0.28
C GLU A 386 13.22 -18.26 -1.17
N HIS A 387 12.38 -17.28 -1.55
CA HIS A 387 12.33 -16.78 -2.92
C HIS A 387 11.75 -15.37 -2.96
N PRO A 388 12.29 -14.45 -3.76
CA PRO A 388 11.83 -13.04 -3.81
C PRO A 388 10.34 -12.85 -4.14
N LEU A 389 9.72 -13.75 -4.89
CA LEU A 389 8.31 -13.67 -5.28
C LEU A 389 7.35 -14.25 -4.23
N HIS A 390 7.84 -14.99 -3.23
CA HIS A 390 7.04 -15.64 -2.19
C HIS A 390 7.09 -14.81 -0.91
N HIS A 391 5.94 -14.46 -0.38
CA HIS A 391 5.80 -13.71 0.85
C HIS A 391 5.23 -14.63 1.93
N ARG A 392 6.09 -15.17 2.79
CA ARG A 392 5.79 -16.27 3.70
C ARG A 392 5.82 -15.84 5.17
N LEU A 393 5.26 -16.67 6.04
CA LEU A 393 5.13 -16.41 7.48
C LEU A 393 6.15 -17.21 8.29
N TYR A 394 6.80 -16.55 9.24
CA TYR A 394 7.80 -17.14 10.10
C TYR A 394 7.62 -16.70 11.54
N SER A 395 8.05 -17.56 12.47
CA SER A 395 8.29 -17.22 13.87
C SER A 395 9.80 -17.10 14.11
N VAL A 396 10.21 -16.06 14.79
CA VAL A 396 11.61 -15.77 15.17
C VAL A 396 11.71 -15.69 16.68
N ASN A 397 12.48 -16.57 17.30
CA ASN A 397 12.67 -16.51 18.75
C ASN A 397 13.82 -15.56 19.12
N MET A 398 14.00 -15.33 20.43
CA MET A 398 15.01 -14.39 20.94
C MET A 398 16.46 -14.88 20.75
N LYS A 399 16.64 -16.14 20.31
CA LYS A 399 17.94 -16.67 19.89
C LYS A 399 18.22 -16.45 18.39
N GLY A 400 17.25 -15.93 17.65
CA GLY A 400 17.34 -15.75 16.19
C GLY A 400 17.08 -17.04 15.41
N GLU A 401 16.50 -18.05 16.03
CA GLU A 401 16.06 -19.25 15.33
C GLU A 401 14.74 -18.95 14.61
N ILE A 402 14.71 -19.22 13.30
CA ILE A 402 13.59 -18.93 12.42
C ILE A 402 12.86 -20.21 12.08
N LYS A 403 11.55 -20.18 12.25
CA LYS A 403 10.68 -21.29 11.93
C LYS A 403 9.56 -20.83 11.00
N GLN A 404 9.37 -21.58 9.93
CA GLN A 404 8.25 -21.40 9.00
C GLN A 404 6.93 -21.84 9.63
N LEU A 405 5.86 -21.08 9.39
CA LEU A 405 4.54 -21.32 10.01
C LEU A 405 3.54 -21.99 9.07
N GLU A 406 3.80 -21.96 7.78
CA GLU A 406 2.94 -22.55 6.74
C GLU A 406 3.82 -23.27 5.69
N THR A 407 3.20 -23.99 4.74
CA THR A 407 3.92 -24.88 3.81
C THR A 407 3.65 -24.58 2.33
N VAL A 408 2.78 -23.61 2.03
CA VAL A 408 2.34 -23.30 0.67
C VAL A 408 3.12 -22.14 0.11
N ASP A 409 3.65 -22.29 -1.10
CA ASP A 409 4.28 -21.18 -1.84
C ASP A 409 3.22 -20.19 -2.34
N GLY A 410 3.37 -18.93 -1.98
CA GLY A 410 2.41 -17.89 -2.35
C GLY A 410 2.67 -16.57 -1.65
N VAL A 411 1.63 -15.75 -1.58
CA VAL A 411 1.61 -14.49 -0.84
C VAL A 411 0.64 -14.62 0.32
N HIS A 412 1.18 -14.60 1.53
CA HIS A 412 0.47 -14.80 2.79
C HIS A 412 0.23 -13.48 3.53
N ASN A 413 -0.92 -13.35 4.19
CA ASN A 413 -1.27 -12.25 5.08
C ASN A 413 -1.89 -12.80 6.37
N ALA A 414 -1.24 -12.55 7.49
CA ALA A 414 -1.68 -13.06 8.78
C ALA A 414 -2.35 -11.99 9.63
N LYS A 415 -3.38 -12.43 10.39
CA LYS A 415 -3.95 -11.69 11.52
C LYS A 415 -3.81 -12.52 12.77
N LEU A 416 -3.05 -12.02 13.75
CA LEU A 416 -2.81 -12.72 15.01
C LEU A 416 -3.95 -12.52 16.01
N SER A 417 -4.22 -13.55 16.80
CA SER A 417 -5.05 -13.47 18.01
C SER A 417 -4.35 -12.66 19.11
N ALA A 418 -5.07 -12.27 20.15
CA ALA A 418 -4.54 -11.42 21.21
C ALA A 418 -3.32 -12.01 21.96
N SER A 419 -3.29 -13.32 22.17
CA SER A 419 -2.12 -14.00 22.77
C SER A 419 -1.00 -14.27 21.76
N GLY A 420 -1.29 -14.11 20.45
CA GLY A 420 -0.42 -14.54 19.37
C GLY A 420 -0.27 -16.05 19.22
N SER A 421 -1.16 -16.85 19.87
CA SER A 421 -1.13 -18.32 19.78
C SER A 421 -1.83 -18.87 18.55
N PHE A 422 -2.68 -18.06 17.92
CA PHE A 422 -3.41 -18.39 16.70
C PHE A 422 -3.23 -17.29 15.68
N LEU A 423 -3.25 -17.67 14.42
CA LEU A 423 -3.35 -16.72 13.31
C LEU A 423 -4.37 -17.19 12.27
N VAL A 424 -5.04 -16.25 11.65
CA VAL A 424 -5.71 -16.46 10.38
C VAL A 424 -4.69 -16.15 9.30
N ASP A 425 -4.43 -17.11 8.43
CA ASP A 425 -3.61 -16.96 7.23
C ASP A 425 -4.50 -16.86 6.01
N GLU A 426 -4.61 -15.67 5.44
CA GLU A 426 -5.23 -15.46 4.15
C GLU A 426 -4.14 -15.43 3.09
N TYR A 427 -4.15 -16.39 2.17
CA TYR A 427 -3.13 -16.45 1.14
C TYR A 427 -3.69 -16.68 -0.27
N VAL A 428 -2.89 -16.34 -1.23
CA VAL A 428 -3.11 -16.49 -2.67
C VAL A 428 -1.89 -17.15 -3.30
N THR A 429 -2.12 -17.91 -4.38
CA THR A 429 -1.05 -18.45 -5.21
C THR A 429 -1.31 -18.08 -6.67
N PRO A 430 -0.40 -18.31 -7.62
CA PRO A 430 -0.68 -17.99 -9.02
C PRO A 430 -1.94 -18.66 -9.58
N THR A 431 -2.40 -19.76 -8.98
CA THR A 431 -3.55 -20.54 -9.45
C THR A 431 -4.73 -20.61 -8.46
N ARG A 432 -4.55 -20.10 -7.24
CA ARG A 432 -5.59 -20.10 -6.19
C ARG A 432 -5.94 -18.67 -5.81
N PRO A 433 -7.17 -18.21 -6.09
CA PRO A 433 -7.55 -16.80 -5.92
C PRO A 433 -7.63 -16.34 -4.47
N ARG A 434 -7.96 -17.25 -3.55
CA ARG A 434 -7.96 -17.02 -2.10
C ARG A 434 -8.12 -18.33 -1.33
N VAL A 435 -7.30 -18.47 -0.31
CA VAL A 435 -7.44 -19.52 0.70
C VAL A 435 -7.36 -18.86 2.07
N ILE A 436 -8.14 -19.36 3.02
CA ILE A 436 -8.13 -18.92 4.41
C ILE A 436 -7.95 -20.13 5.30
N ASP A 437 -6.86 -20.13 6.05
CA ASP A 437 -6.52 -21.15 7.02
C ASP A 437 -6.43 -20.55 8.43
N ILE A 438 -6.72 -21.37 9.44
CA ILE A 438 -6.42 -21.06 10.83
C ILE A 438 -5.19 -21.85 11.21
N VAL A 439 -4.17 -21.19 11.72
CA VAL A 439 -2.93 -21.82 12.14
C VAL A 439 -2.77 -21.67 13.65
N ASP A 440 -2.77 -22.80 14.36
CA ASP A 440 -2.45 -22.87 15.77
C ASP A 440 -0.93 -22.97 15.93
N ILE A 441 -0.32 -21.89 16.40
CA ILE A 441 1.11 -21.78 16.65
C ILE A 441 1.47 -21.82 18.15
N SER A 442 0.54 -22.28 18.98
CA SER A 442 0.79 -22.52 20.41
C SER A 442 1.66 -23.76 20.67
N HIS A 443 1.82 -24.62 19.66
CA HIS A 443 2.59 -25.85 19.67
C HIS A 443 3.94 -25.72 18.96
N LEU A 444 4.87 -26.64 19.25
CA LEU A 444 6.16 -26.70 18.57
C LEU A 444 6.01 -26.90 17.05
N SER A 445 5.00 -27.65 16.61
CA SER A 445 4.63 -27.76 15.20
C SER A 445 3.29 -27.05 14.97
N PRO A 446 3.21 -26.09 14.02
CA PRO A 446 1.95 -25.46 13.69
C PRO A 446 0.90 -26.50 13.25
N LEU A 447 -0.33 -26.29 13.68
CA LEU A 447 -1.47 -27.10 13.27
C LEU A 447 -2.40 -26.24 12.42
N THR A 448 -2.64 -26.63 11.18
CA THR A 448 -3.47 -25.89 10.23
C THR A 448 -4.85 -26.51 10.13
N SER A 449 -5.89 -25.69 10.24
CA SER A 449 -7.29 -26.02 9.95
C SER A 449 -7.75 -25.18 8.75
N HIS A 450 -8.24 -25.84 7.72
CA HIS A 450 -8.73 -25.18 6.51
C HIS A 450 -10.13 -24.59 6.74
N LEU A 451 -10.34 -23.33 6.37
CA LEU A 451 -11.61 -22.63 6.56
C LEU A 451 -12.31 -22.27 5.25
N LEU A 452 -11.57 -21.84 4.25
CA LEU A 452 -12.12 -21.45 2.95
C LEU A 452 -11.09 -21.65 1.85
N GLU A 453 -11.50 -22.26 0.74
CA GLU A 453 -10.86 -22.12 -0.56
C GLU A 453 -11.90 -21.54 -1.52
N ALA A 454 -11.62 -20.33 -2.04
CA ALA A 454 -12.52 -19.67 -2.96
C ALA A 454 -12.41 -20.32 -4.34
N GLU A 455 -13.56 -20.57 -4.95
CA GLU A 455 -13.64 -20.93 -6.37
C GLU A 455 -13.07 -19.79 -7.23
N ASP A 456 -12.62 -20.13 -8.44
CA ASP A 456 -12.18 -19.14 -9.41
C ASP A 456 -13.38 -18.30 -9.90
N PRO A 457 -13.46 -17.01 -9.56
CA PRO A 457 -14.58 -16.15 -9.98
C PRO A 457 -14.60 -15.88 -11.49
N TRP A 458 -13.51 -16.23 -12.20
CA TRP A 458 -13.39 -16.08 -13.64
C TRP A 458 -13.75 -17.37 -14.41
N ALA A 459 -14.23 -18.40 -13.71
CA ALA A 459 -14.71 -19.61 -14.35
C ALA A 459 -15.81 -19.29 -15.38
N GLY A 460 -15.67 -19.84 -16.58
CA GLY A 460 -16.58 -19.58 -17.71
C GLY A 460 -16.20 -18.38 -18.58
N TYR A 461 -15.16 -17.61 -18.21
CA TYR A 461 -14.60 -16.55 -19.06
C TYR A 461 -13.40 -17.06 -19.87
N GLN A 462 -13.12 -16.39 -20.99
CA GLN A 462 -11.90 -16.63 -21.77
C GLN A 462 -10.70 -16.04 -21.02
N GLN A 463 -10.14 -16.83 -20.11
CA GLN A 463 -9.01 -16.40 -19.30
C GLN A 463 -7.72 -16.37 -20.12
N PRO A 464 -6.86 -15.35 -19.93
CA PRO A 464 -5.55 -15.31 -20.57
C PRO A 464 -4.60 -16.37 -20.00
N ILE A 465 -3.49 -16.58 -20.72
CA ILE A 465 -2.37 -17.39 -20.23
C ILE A 465 -1.41 -16.47 -19.49
N PHE A 466 -1.15 -16.78 -18.21
CA PHE A 466 -0.20 -16.07 -17.38
C PHE A 466 1.11 -16.84 -17.28
N GLU A 467 2.21 -16.16 -17.59
CA GLU A 467 3.56 -16.71 -17.51
C GLU A 467 4.42 -15.82 -16.62
N CYS A 468 5.27 -16.44 -15.81
CA CYS A 468 6.27 -15.75 -15.00
C CYS A 468 7.65 -16.36 -15.27
N GLY A 469 8.67 -15.51 -15.29
CA GLY A 469 10.03 -15.93 -15.49
C GLY A 469 11.04 -14.89 -15.00
N SER A 470 12.30 -15.10 -15.33
CA SER A 470 13.38 -14.17 -15.01
C SER A 470 14.34 -13.96 -16.18
N ILE A 471 14.92 -12.77 -16.23
CA ILE A 471 16.02 -12.41 -17.14
C ILE A 471 17.12 -11.72 -16.36
N LYS A 472 18.32 -11.61 -16.94
CA LYS A 472 19.40 -10.83 -16.34
C LYS A 472 19.20 -9.33 -16.56
N ALA A 473 19.50 -8.55 -15.52
CA ALA A 473 19.56 -7.09 -15.58
C ALA A 473 20.68 -6.60 -16.51
N ALA A 474 20.73 -5.30 -16.72
CA ALA A 474 21.80 -4.69 -17.54
C ALA A 474 23.21 -4.85 -16.95
N ASP A 475 23.36 -5.16 -15.65
CA ASP A 475 24.63 -5.51 -15.02
C ASP A 475 25.12 -6.92 -15.36
N GLY A 476 24.30 -7.75 -16.01
CA GLY A 476 24.62 -9.12 -16.43
C GLY A 476 24.55 -10.18 -15.33
N VAL A 477 24.31 -9.79 -14.07
CA VAL A 477 24.34 -10.72 -12.92
C VAL A 477 23.04 -10.78 -12.13
N THR A 478 22.35 -9.67 -11.95
CA THR A 478 21.11 -9.56 -11.15
C THR A 478 19.94 -10.18 -11.90
N ASP A 479 19.16 -11.04 -11.24
CA ASP A 479 17.92 -11.59 -11.80
C ASP A 479 16.78 -10.58 -11.65
N LEU A 480 16.06 -10.32 -12.74
CA LEU A 480 14.83 -9.54 -12.80
C LEU A 480 13.65 -10.44 -13.11
N PHE A 481 12.58 -10.33 -12.38
CA PHE A 481 11.38 -11.13 -12.60
C PHE A 481 10.40 -10.40 -13.50
N TYR A 482 9.79 -11.18 -14.42
CA TYR A 482 8.77 -10.68 -15.33
C TYR A 482 7.48 -11.49 -15.26
N ARG A 483 6.38 -10.86 -15.64
CA ARG A 483 5.10 -11.49 -15.97
C ARG A 483 4.77 -11.20 -17.44
N MET A 484 4.24 -12.20 -18.12
CA MET A 484 3.71 -12.08 -19.46
C MET A 484 2.26 -12.58 -19.48
N VAL A 485 1.36 -11.78 -20.04
CA VAL A 485 -0.06 -12.12 -20.19
C VAL A 485 -0.35 -12.27 -21.68
N LYS A 486 -0.78 -13.47 -22.08
CA LYS A 486 -1.00 -13.84 -23.47
C LYS A 486 -2.48 -14.09 -23.73
N PRO A 487 -2.97 -13.89 -24.99
CA PRO A 487 -4.34 -14.22 -25.35
C PRO A 487 -4.76 -15.62 -24.96
N HIS A 488 -6.04 -15.81 -24.69
CA HIS A 488 -6.63 -17.11 -24.38
C HIS A 488 -6.36 -18.17 -25.47
N ASP A 489 -6.48 -17.76 -26.73
CA ASP A 489 -6.27 -18.58 -27.94
C ASP A 489 -4.83 -18.47 -28.51
N PHE A 490 -3.86 -18.21 -27.64
CA PHE A 490 -2.48 -17.97 -28.03
C PHE A 490 -1.93 -19.07 -28.95
N ASN A 491 -1.37 -18.65 -30.09
CA ASN A 491 -0.72 -19.51 -31.08
C ASN A 491 0.75 -19.06 -31.26
N PRO A 492 1.74 -19.89 -30.93
CA PRO A 492 3.15 -19.50 -31.03
C PRO A 492 3.65 -19.24 -32.47
N ASN A 493 2.87 -19.61 -33.50
CA ASN A 493 3.16 -19.36 -34.92
C ASN A 493 2.59 -18.04 -35.44
N LYS A 494 1.84 -17.31 -34.61
CA LYS A 494 1.24 -16.02 -34.95
C LYS A 494 2.02 -14.90 -34.23
N LYS A 495 2.16 -13.75 -34.89
CA LYS A 495 2.74 -12.55 -34.26
C LYS A 495 1.65 -11.72 -33.58
N TYR A 496 2.01 -11.15 -32.42
CA TYR A 496 1.12 -10.36 -31.58
C TYR A 496 1.71 -8.97 -31.31
N PRO A 497 0.93 -7.90 -31.46
CA PRO A 497 1.30 -6.60 -30.93
C PRO A 497 1.48 -6.73 -29.41
N THR A 498 2.48 -6.04 -28.88
CA THR A 498 2.87 -6.22 -27.48
C THR A 498 2.96 -4.88 -26.76
N VAL A 499 2.40 -4.80 -25.57
CA VAL A 499 2.50 -3.63 -24.69
C VAL A 499 3.38 -3.95 -23.49
N VAL A 500 4.44 -3.17 -23.31
CA VAL A 500 5.22 -3.18 -22.09
C VAL A 500 4.51 -2.28 -21.06
N TYR A 501 3.99 -2.87 -19.99
CA TYR A 501 3.54 -2.09 -18.85
C TYR A 501 4.72 -1.84 -17.91
N VAL A 502 4.98 -0.59 -17.57
CA VAL A 502 6.07 -0.21 -16.70
C VAL A 502 5.57 0.69 -15.55
N TYR A 503 5.95 0.37 -14.31
CA TYR A 503 6.00 1.34 -13.23
C TYR A 503 7.47 1.74 -12.99
N GLY A 504 8.30 0.79 -12.60
CA GLY A 504 9.76 0.90 -12.56
C GLY A 504 10.33 1.65 -11.36
N GLY A 505 9.51 2.39 -10.63
CA GLY A 505 9.96 3.26 -9.54
C GLY A 505 10.18 2.57 -8.20
N PRO A 506 10.69 3.33 -7.22
CA PRO A 506 10.83 2.88 -5.85
C PRO A 506 9.52 2.30 -5.29
N HIS A 507 9.65 1.31 -4.39
CA HIS A 507 8.54 0.55 -3.81
C HIS A 507 7.67 -0.24 -4.80
N ALA A 508 8.06 -0.33 -6.09
CA ALA A 508 7.41 -1.23 -7.05
C ALA A 508 7.59 -2.70 -6.63
N ASN A 509 6.55 -3.48 -6.80
CA ASN A 509 6.56 -4.94 -6.66
C ASN A 509 5.41 -5.50 -7.50
N ASN A 510 5.58 -5.49 -8.82
CA ASN A 510 4.53 -5.83 -9.77
C ASN A 510 4.41 -7.33 -10.02
N VAL A 511 5.49 -8.09 -9.80
CA VAL A 511 5.55 -9.53 -10.05
C VAL A 511 5.70 -10.25 -8.73
N GLN A 512 4.70 -11.04 -8.35
CA GLN A 512 4.64 -11.80 -7.09
C GLN A 512 3.97 -13.15 -7.34
N ALA A 513 4.25 -14.14 -6.49
CA ALA A 513 3.55 -15.44 -6.51
C ALA A 513 2.10 -15.32 -5.99
N SER A 514 1.42 -14.27 -6.35
CA SER A 514 0.02 -13.98 -6.09
C SER A 514 -0.86 -14.50 -7.22
N TRP A 515 -2.19 -14.42 -7.09
CA TRP A 515 -3.11 -14.87 -8.13
C TRP A 515 -2.80 -14.20 -9.46
N HIS A 516 -2.68 -15.03 -10.51
CA HIS A 516 -2.26 -14.61 -11.85
C HIS A 516 -0.94 -13.83 -11.86
N TRP A 517 -0.02 -14.16 -10.94
CA TRP A 517 1.28 -13.48 -10.76
C TRP A 517 1.15 -11.97 -10.48
N ALA A 518 0.09 -11.57 -9.76
CA ALA A 518 -0.29 -10.20 -9.47
C ALA A 518 -0.65 -9.37 -10.71
N SER A 519 -1.22 -10.00 -11.74
CA SER A 519 -1.62 -9.28 -12.95
C SER A 519 -2.72 -8.25 -12.66
N ARG A 520 -2.65 -7.13 -13.38
CA ARG A 520 -3.69 -6.11 -13.31
C ARG A 520 -4.86 -6.48 -14.21
N PRO A 521 -6.09 -6.10 -13.85
CA PRO A 521 -7.27 -6.39 -14.66
C PRO A 521 -7.18 -5.90 -16.10
N TRP A 522 -6.60 -4.72 -16.33
CA TRP A 522 -6.42 -4.19 -17.69
C TRP A 522 -5.52 -5.05 -18.58
N GLU A 523 -4.53 -5.74 -18.00
CA GLU A 523 -3.66 -6.67 -18.75
C GLU A 523 -4.49 -7.82 -19.33
N THR A 524 -5.44 -8.34 -18.55
CA THR A 524 -6.41 -9.36 -18.99
C THR A 524 -7.29 -8.82 -20.13
N TYR A 525 -7.78 -7.59 -20.02
CA TYR A 525 -8.60 -6.97 -21.05
C TYR A 525 -7.84 -6.79 -22.36
N MET A 526 -6.58 -6.34 -22.32
CA MET A 526 -5.74 -6.19 -23.50
C MET A 526 -5.38 -7.53 -24.13
N SER A 527 -5.12 -8.56 -23.35
CA SER A 527 -4.84 -9.90 -23.91
C SER A 527 -6.03 -10.46 -24.67
N GLN A 528 -7.26 -10.23 -24.17
CA GLN A 528 -8.51 -10.57 -24.87
C GLN A 528 -8.67 -9.84 -26.20
N LYS A 529 -8.09 -8.64 -26.31
CA LYS A 529 -8.02 -7.85 -27.54
C LYS A 529 -6.94 -8.34 -28.52
N GLY A 530 -6.18 -9.37 -28.17
CA GLY A 530 -5.15 -9.98 -28.99
C GLY A 530 -3.76 -9.37 -28.80
N TYR A 531 -3.52 -8.67 -27.70
CA TYR A 531 -2.19 -8.18 -27.31
C TYR A 531 -1.48 -9.15 -26.36
N ILE A 532 -0.16 -9.13 -26.40
CA ILE A 532 0.66 -9.61 -25.28
C ILE A 532 0.94 -8.41 -24.39
N VAL A 533 0.87 -8.60 -23.07
CA VAL A 533 1.29 -7.59 -22.09
C VAL A 533 2.48 -8.14 -21.30
N PHE A 534 3.56 -7.36 -21.25
CA PHE A 534 4.81 -7.73 -20.60
C PHE A 534 5.15 -6.75 -19.49
N ILE A 535 5.46 -7.26 -18.31
CA ILE A 535 5.81 -6.49 -17.12
C ILE A 535 7.12 -7.01 -16.55
N LEU A 536 8.06 -6.12 -16.26
CA LEU A 536 9.36 -6.43 -15.67
C LEU A 536 9.60 -5.55 -14.45
N ASP A 537 9.94 -6.15 -13.30
CA ASP A 537 10.44 -5.42 -12.14
C ASP A 537 11.95 -5.22 -12.26
N ASN A 538 12.36 -3.99 -12.54
CA ASN A 538 13.74 -3.56 -12.70
C ASN A 538 14.43 -3.28 -11.36
N ARG A 539 15.75 -3.10 -11.35
CA ARG A 539 16.48 -2.57 -10.19
C ARG A 539 15.92 -1.20 -9.79
N GLY A 540 15.89 -0.93 -8.51
CA GLY A 540 15.17 0.20 -7.90
C GLY A 540 13.82 -0.19 -7.31
N SER A 541 13.25 -1.35 -7.67
CA SER A 541 12.04 -1.88 -7.07
C SER A 541 12.29 -2.50 -5.70
N GLN A 542 11.21 -2.88 -4.96
CA GLN A 542 11.24 -3.21 -3.54
C GLN A 542 11.55 -4.69 -3.25
N TYR A 543 11.93 -4.97 -2.01
CA TYR A 543 12.09 -6.31 -1.41
C TYR A 543 13.26 -7.16 -1.95
N ARG A 544 14.24 -6.51 -2.52
CA ARG A 544 15.43 -7.19 -3.06
C ARG A 544 16.73 -6.79 -2.35
N GLY A 545 16.62 -5.97 -1.27
CA GLY A 545 17.73 -5.45 -0.50
C GLY A 545 18.20 -4.06 -0.95
N ARG A 546 18.99 -3.42 -0.10
CA ARG A 546 19.40 -2.03 -0.23
C ARG A 546 20.12 -1.72 -1.55
N ASP A 547 21.06 -2.57 -1.96
CA ASP A 547 21.86 -2.29 -3.16
C ASP A 547 21.03 -2.37 -4.44
N PHE A 548 20.04 -3.26 -4.47
CA PHE A 548 19.07 -3.36 -5.56
C PHE A 548 18.13 -2.15 -5.57
N GLU A 549 17.59 -1.77 -4.42
CA GLU A 549 16.67 -0.64 -4.27
C GLU A 549 17.36 0.69 -4.57
N GLN A 550 18.57 0.88 -4.08
CA GLN A 550 19.34 2.13 -4.20
C GLN A 550 20.24 2.22 -5.44
N ALA A 551 20.13 1.29 -6.39
CA ALA A 551 20.86 1.33 -7.65
C ALA A 551 20.55 2.59 -8.48
N THR A 552 19.38 3.16 -8.31
CA THR A 552 18.83 4.30 -9.07
C THR A 552 19.12 5.65 -8.43
N PHE A 553 19.78 5.67 -7.27
CA PHE A 553 20.06 6.89 -6.50
C PHE A 553 20.76 7.96 -7.34
N HIS A 554 20.27 9.21 -7.30
CA HIS A 554 20.70 10.39 -8.04
C HIS A 554 20.51 10.32 -9.56
N GLN A 555 19.88 9.27 -10.09
CA GLN A 555 19.70 9.07 -11.53
C GLN A 555 18.41 8.30 -11.88
N LEU A 556 17.29 8.67 -11.27
CA LEU A 556 15.99 8.03 -11.52
C LEU A 556 15.69 7.91 -13.02
N GLY A 557 15.19 6.75 -13.42
CA GLY A 557 14.88 6.41 -14.82
C GLY A 557 16.05 5.84 -15.62
N GLN A 558 17.31 6.04 -15.21
CA GLN A 558 18.46 5.65 -16.03
C GLN A 558 18.73 4.14 -15.93
N ILE A 559 18.87 3.62 -14.71
CA ILE A 559 19.07 2.16 -14.48
C ILE A 559 17.82 1.40 -14.85
N GLU A 560 16.65 1.96 -14.50
CA GLU A 560 15.36 1.38 -14.82
C GLU A 560 15.18 1.20 -16.33
N MET A 561 15.51 2.22 -17.16
CA MET A 561 15.47 2.09 -18.62
C MET A 561 16.42 1.01 -19.15
N GLN A 562 17.65 0.94 -18.64
CA GLN A 562 18.61 -0.08 -19.06
C GLN A 562 18.07 -1.50 -18.81
N ASP A 563 17.46 -1.72 -17.65
CA ASP A 563 16.86 -3.00 -17.30
C ASP A 563 15.58 -3.28 -18.12
N GLN A 564 14.71 -2.28 -18.35
CA GLN A 564 13.54 -2.42 -19.24
C GLN A 564 13.95 -2.77 -20.67
N MET A 565 15.07 -2.22 -21.16
CA MET A 565 15.59 -2.57 -22.48
C MET A 565 16.13 -4.01 -22.55
N LYS A 566 16.57 -4.61 -21.42
CA LYS A 566 16.82 -6.06 -21.36
C LYS A 566 15.55 -6.87 -21.54
N GLY A 567 14.43 -6.37 -21.01
CA GLY A 567 13.11 -6.93 -21.31
C GLY A 567 12.77 -6.86 -22.81
N VAL A 568 13.06 -5.75 -23.47
CA VAL A 568 12.86 -5.59 -24.93
C VAL A 568 13.78 -6.54 -25.71
N GLU A 569 15.04 -6.69 -25.31
CA GLU A 569 15.97 -7.68 -25.90
C GLU A 569 15.41 -9.11 -25.78
N TYR A 570 14.86 -9.47 -24.62
CA TYR A 570 14.20 -10.76 -24.41
C TYR A 570 12.98 -10.93 -25.33
N LEU A 571 12.09 -9.93 -25.40
CA LEU A 571 10.93 -9.96 -26.28
C LEU A 571 11.31 -10.20 -27.74
N ARG A 572 12.43 -9.62 -28.19
CA ARG A 572 12.95 -9.81 -29.57
C ARG A 572 13.35 -11.25 -29.86
N THR A 573 13.68 -12.06 -28.86
CA THR A 573 14.01 -13.48 -29.03
C THR A 573 12.77 -14.35 -29.23
N LEU A 574 11.59 -13.83 -28.94
CA LEU A 574 10.32 -14.56 -29.00
C LEU A 574 9.69 -14.43 -30.38
N PRO A 575 9.52 -15.51 -31.15
CA PRO A 575 9.08 -15.44 -32.55
C PRO A 575 7.66 -14.92 -32.70
N TYR A 576 6.86 -15.00 -31.67
CA TYR A 576 5.47 -14.56 -31.63
C TYR A 576 5.28 -13.09 -31.21
N VAL A 577 6.34 -12.39 -30.81
CA VAL A 577 6.28 -10.96 -30.53
C VAL A 577 6.47 -10.16 -31.80
N ASP A 578 5.53 -9.26 -32.10
CA ASP A 578 5.66 -8.34 -33.21
C ASP A 578 6.42 -7.07 -32.79
N MET A 579 7.71 -7.05 -33.08
CA MET A 579 8.59 -5.92 -32.69
C MET A 579 8.29 -4.63 -33.44
N ASP A 580 7.58 -4.68 -34.56
CA ASP A 580 7.14 -3.48 -35.29
C ASP A 580 5.88 -2.86 -34.67
N HIS A 581 5.22 -3.61 -33.77
CA HIS A 581 4.03 -3.21 -33.03
C HIS A 581 4.27 -3.32 -31.52
N LEU A 582 5.30 -2.63 -31.02
CA LEU A 582 5.65 -2.57 -29.60
C LEU A 582 5.20 -1.23 -29.00
N GLY A 583 4.33 -1.32 -27.97
CA GLY A 583 3.85 -0.18 -27.21
C GLY A 583 4.38 -0.16 -25.78
N VAL A 584 4.17 0.95 -25.09
CA VAL A 584 4.52 1.12 -23.67
C VAL A 584 3.46 1.93 -22.91
N HIS A 585 3.15 1.50 -21.71
CA HIS A 585 2.18 2.18 -20.83
C HIS A 585 2.64 2.15 -19.37
N GLY A 586 2.40 3.23 -18.67
CA GLY A 586 2.61 3.32 -17.23
C GLY A 586 1.96 4.55 -16.63
N TRP A 587 1.79 4.52 -15.30
CA TRP A 587 1.17 5.59 -14.52
C TRP A 587 2.13 6.16 -13.49
N SER A 588 2.09 7.48 -13.23
CA SER A 588 2.94 8.15 -12.24
C SER A 588 4.43 8.04 -12.60
N PHE A 589 5.25 7.40 -11.77
CA PHE A 589 6.62 7.03 -12.14
C PHE A 589 6.65 6.22 -13.45
N GLY A 590 5.65 5.35 -13.67
CA GLY A 590 5.48 4.62 -14.92
C GLY A 590 5.16 5.51 -16.12
N GLY A 591 4.46 6.61 -15.92
CA GLY A 591 4.27 7.65 -16.93
C GLY A 591 5.58 8.35 -17.29
N PHE A 592 6.39 8.69 -16.29
CA PHE A 592 7.76 9.17 -16.47
C PHE A 592 8.60 8.17 -17.26
N MET A 593 8.54 6.88 -16.89
CA MET A 593 9.25 5.81 -17.61
C MET A 593 8.77 5.64 -19.05
N THR A 594 7.46 5.74 -19.30
CA THR A 594 6.88 5.68 -20.65
C THR A 594 7.48 6.75 -21.55
N ILE A 595 7.47 8.01 -21.11
CA ILE A 595 8.04 9.11 -21.89
C ILE A 595 9.57 8.98 -22.00
N SER A 596 10.24 8.56 -20.90
CA SER A 596 11.67 8.30 -20.89
C SER A 596 12.07 7.27 -21.96
N LEU A 597 11.37 6.15 -22.02
CA LEU A 597 11.61 5.09 -22.99
C LEU A 597 11.33 5.55 -24.43
N MET A 598 10.22 6.24 -24.66
CA MET A 598 9.85 6.74 -26.00
C MET A 598 10.80 7.81 -26.54
N THR A 599 11.41 8.60 -25.67
CA THR A 599 12.30 9.69 -26.07
C THR A 599 13.78 9.33 -26.11
N ASN A 600 14.21 8.34 -25.30
CA ASN A 600 15.58 7.81 -25.34
C ASN A 600 15.76 6.65 -26.34
N TYR A 601 14.67 5.91 -26.64
CA TYR A 601 14.65 4.80 -27.61
C TYR A 601 13.53 5.01 -28.65
N PRO A 602 13.55 6.12 -29.41
CA PRO A 602 12.43 6.57 -30.24
C PRO A 602 12.07 5.64 -31.41
N ASP A 603 12.97 4.71 -31.78
CA ASP A 603 12.74 3.75 -32.84
C ASP A 603 12.17 2.41 -32.33
N VAL A 604 12.11 2.20 -31.01
CA VAL A 604 11.68 0.94 -30.39
C VAL A 604 10.16 0.94 -30.15
N PHE A 605 9.65 1.93 -29.41
CA PHE A 605 8.25 1.99 -29.03
C PHE A 605 7.46 2.85 -30.03
N LYS A 606 6.42 2.26 -30.63
CA LYS A 606 5.61 2.94 -31.66
C LYS A 606 4.47 3.76 -31.07
N VAL A 607 3.90 3.28 -29.96
CA VAL A 607 2.78 3.92 -29.26
C VAL A 607 3.04 3.91 -27.76
N GLY A 608 2.75 5.02 -27.09
CA GLY A 608 2.82 5.11 -25.64
C GLY A 608 1.62 5.83 -25.03
N VAL A 609 1.23 5.41 -23.84
CA VAL A 609 0.25 6.13 -23.01
C VAL A 609 0.85 6.38 -21.64
N ALA A 610 1.12 7.65 -21.34
CA ALA A 610 1.74 8.10 -20.09
C ALA A 610 0.68 8.75 -19.21
N GLY A 611 0.37 8.14 -18.09
CA GLY A 611 -0.59 8.68 -17.12
C GLY A 611 0.12 9.37 -15.95
N GLY A 612 -0.34 10.57 -15.57
CA GLY A 612 0.18 11.35 -14.45
C GLY A 612 1.72 11.44 -14.40
N PRO A 613 2.41 11.71 -15.54
CA PRO A 613 3.84 11.51 -15.62
C PRO A 613 4.63 12.60 -14.89
N VAL A 614 5.61 12.20 -14.09
CA VAL A 614 6.69 13.13 -13.69
C VAL A 614 7.50 13.47 -14.94
N ILE A 615 7.80 14.73 -15.15
CA ILE A 615 8.56 15.24 -16.31
C ILE A 615 9.92 15.78 -15.89
N ASP A 616 9.94 16.47 -14.77
CA ASP A 616 11.19 16.99 -14.19
C ASP A 616 11.11 16.86 -12.67
N TRP A 617 12.07 16.19 -12.09
CA TRP A 617 12.07 15.90 -10.65
C TRP A 617 12.19 17.14 -9.77
N LYS A 618 12.65 18.28 -10.28
CA LYS A 618 12.66 19.55 -9.54
C LYS A 618 11.26 20.07 -9.18
N TRP A 619 10.21 19.61 -9.86
CA TRP A 619 8.82 19.94 -9.57
C TRP A 619 8.11 18.91 -8.71
N TYR A 620 8.82 17.87 -8.30
CA TYR A 620 8.26 16.86 -7.40
C TYR A 620 8.52 17.22 -5.95
N GLU A 621 7.74 16.66 -5.03
CA GLU A 621 7.79 17.03 -3.62
C GLU A 621 9.11 16.61 -2.94
N VAL A 622 9.46 17.33 -1.86
CA VAL A 622 10.76 17.27 -1.18
C VAL A 622 11.07 15.88 -0.64
N MET A 623 10.16 15.26 0.15
CA MET A 623 10.47 14.06 0.93
C MET A 623 10.79 12.86 0.03
N TYR A 624 10.00 12.65 -1.00
CA TYR A 624 10.25 11.63 -2.01
C TYR A 624 11.35 12.06 -3.00
N GLY A 625 11.20 13.25 -3.59
CA GLY A 625 12.10 13.72 -4.65
C GLY A 625 13.55 13.81 -4.19
N GLU A 626 13.80 14.40 -3.03
CA GLU A 626 15.16 14.56 -2.52
C GLU A 626 15.76 13.26 -1.96
N ARG A 627 14.94 12.30 -1.48
CA ARG A 627 15.44 10.98 -1.10
C ARG A 627 16.19 10.30 -2.24
N TYR A 628 15.64 10.38 -3.44
CA TYR A 628 16.17 9.64 -4.59
C TYR A 628 17.07 10.49 -5.50
N MET A 629 16.88 11.82 -5.52
CA MET A 629 17.60 12.70 -6.44
C MET A 629 18.52 13.71 -5.75
N GLY A 630 18.45 13.86 -4.42
CA GLY A 630 19.04 15.01 -3.74
C GLY A 630 18.32 16.30 -4.11
N THR A 631 18.94 17.46 -3.83
CA THR A 631 18.42 18.76 -4.28
C THR A 631 18.95 19.11 -5.69
N PRO A 632 18.26 19.99 -6.44
CA PRO A 632 18.78 20.47 -7.73
C PRO A 632 20.18 21.10 -7.63
N GLU A 633 20.54 21.68 -6.49
CA GLU A 633 21.83 22.32 -6.24
C GLU A 633 22.94 21.30 -5.99
N ASN A 634 22.66 20.20 -5.27
CA ASN A 634 23.68 19.19 -4.93
C ASN A 634 23.80 18.07 -5.97
N ASN A 635 22.81 17.94 -6.90
CA ASN A 635 22.82 16.96 -7.99
C ASN A 635 22.36 17.57 -9.34
N PRO A 636 22.95 18.69 -9.81
CA PRO A 636 22.49 19.36 -11.03
C PRO A 636 22.59 18.48 -12.28
N GLU A 637 23.61 17.64 -12.38
CA GLU A 637 23.80 16.71 -13.50
C GLU A 637 22.73 15.63 -13.55
N GLY A 638 22.36 15.06 -12.40
CA GLY A 638 21.29 14.08 -12.28
C GLY A 638 19.95 14.66 -12.71
N TYR A 639 19.61 15.87 -12.24
CA TYR A 639 18.40 16.57 -12.64
C TYR A 639 18.38 16.90 -14.14
N ALA A 640 19.47 17.39 -14.69
CA ALA A 640 19.57 17.65 -16.14
C ALA A 640 19.42 16.39 -16.98
N LYS A 641 20.05 15.29 -16.55
CA LYS A 641 20.02 14.00 -17.26
C LYS A 641 18.63 13.38 -17.26
N THR A 642 17.89 13.50 -16.17
CA THR A 642 16.58 12.85 -15.97
C THR A 642 15.42 13.69 -16.48
N SER A 643 15.59 15.01 -16.66
CA SER A 643 14.55 15.90 -17.19
C SER A 643 14.12 15.50 -18.60
N LEU A 644 12.82 15.36 -18.81
CA LEU A 644 12.23 15.00 -20.10
C LEU A 644 12.02 16.20 -21.01
N ILE A 645 12.11 17.42 -20.47
CA ILE A 645 11.91 18.66 -21.24
C ILE A 645 12.88 18.75 -22.42
N SER A 646 14.17 18.49 -22.22
CA SER A 646 15.17 18.54 -23.27
C SER A 646 15.04 17.41 -24.32
N LYS A 647 14.26 16.36 -23.99
CA LYS A 647 14.10 15.16 -24.81
C LYS A 647 12.84 15.21 -25.66
N ALA A 648 11.96 16.18 -25.49
CA ALA A 648 10.71 16.34 -26.25
C ALA A 648 10.93 16.28 -27.77
N LYS A 649 12.04 16.82 -28.28
CA LYS A 649 12.45 16.79 -29.69
C LYS A 649 12.70 15.39 -30.26
N ASN A 650 12.93 14.38 -29.40
CA ASN A 650 13.26 13.02 -29.81
C ASN A 650 12.00 12.14 -30.00
N LEU A 651 10.84 12.64 -29.64
CA LEU A 651 9.59 11.88 -29.75
C LEU A 651 9.27 11.61 -31.22
N LYS A 652 9.20 10.33 -31.61
CA LYS A 652 8.83 9.87 -32.96
C LYS A 652 7.50 9.12 -32.97
N GLY A 653 7.26 8.27 -31.99
CA GLY A 653 6.06 7.46 -31.86
C GLY A 653 4.83 8.26 -31.46
N LYS A 654 3.66 7.64 -31.50
CA LYS A 654 2.41 8.20 -31.01
C LYS A 654 2.41 8.16 -29.48
N LEU A 655 2.22 9.31 -28.84
CA LEU A 655 2.17 9.44 -27.38
C LEU A 655 0.88 10.12 -26.95
N GLN A 656 0.12 9.49 -26.04
CA GLN A 656 -0.93 10.14 -25.28
C GLN A 656 -0.47 10.41 -23.84
N ILE A 657 -0.67 11.62 -23.38
CA ILE A 657 -0.43 12.05 -22.00
C ILE A 657 -1.80 12.25 -21.33
N ILE A 658 -1.98 11.65 -20.15
CA ILE A 658 -3.24 11.74 -19.39
C ILE A 658 -2.90 12.24 -17.99
N THR A 659 -3.73 13.13 -17.43
CA THR A 659 -3.57 13.62 -16.04
C THR A 659 -4.92 13.87 -15.40
N GLY A 660 -4.99 13.84 -14.05
CA GLY A 660 -6.06 14.46 -13.30
C GLY A 660 -5.88 15.99 -13.34
N TYR A 661 -6.97 16.74 -13.55
CA TYR A 661 -6.88 18.21 -13.59
C TYR A 661 -6.48 18.80 -12.23
N ASN A 662 -6.86 18.12 -11.15
CA ASN A 662 -6.54 18.50 -9.77
C ASN A 662 -5.52 17.56 -9.12
N ASP A 663 -4.60 16.98 -9.91
CA ASP A 663 -3.54 16.11 -9.40
C ASP A 663 -2.66 16.88 -8.40
N ASN A 664 -2.67 16.45 -7.15
CA ASN A 664 -1.92 17.01 -6.03
C ASN A 664 -0.65 16.21 -5.68
N THR A 665 -0.37 15.15 -6.43
CA THR A 665 0.81 14.28 -6.30
C THR A 665 1.83 14.60 -7.39
N VAL A 666 1.42 14.47 -8.64
CA VAL A 666 2.20 14.90 -9.81
C VAL A 666 1.46 16.08 -10.45
N VAL A 667 1.80 17.27 -10.00
CA VAL A 667 1.07 18.48 -10.35
C VAL A 667 0.98 18.70 -11.87
N PRO A 668 -0.14 19.22 -12.41
CA PRO A 668 -0.35 19.39 -13.85
C PRO A 668 0.72 20.20 -14.59
N GLN A 669 1.51 20.98 -13.88
CA GLN A 669 2.68 21.71 -14.41
C GLN A 669 3.63 20.76 -15.16
N HIS A 670 3.82 19.52 -14.72
CA HIS A 670 4.64 18.52 -15.41
C HIS A 670 4.16 18.32 -16.85
N CYS A 671 2.90 17.97 -17.04
CA CYS A 671 2.33 17.71 -18.35
C CYS A 671 2.35 18.95 -19.25
N LEU A 672 1.92 20.09 -18.72
CA LEU A 672 1.83 21.33 -19.49
C LEU A 672 3.22 21.83 -19.93
N SER A 673 4.23 21.71 -19.08
CA SER A 673 5.61 22.07 -19.43
C SER A 673 6.20 21.14 -20.49
N PHE A 674 5.86 19.86 -20.47
CA PHE A 674 6.30 18.94 -21.54
C PHE A 674 5.60 19.22 -22.86
N LEU A 675 4.30 19.55 -22.84
CA LEU A 675 3.57 19.98 -24.04
C LEU A 675 4.17 21.24 -24.66
N ASP A 676 4.53 22.24 -23.84
CA ASP A 676 5.21 23.44 -24.31
C ASP A 676 6.56 23.11 -24.98
N ALA A 677 7.33 22.20 -24.35
CA ALA A 677 8.57 21.71 -24.94
C ALA A 677 8.37 20.97 -26.27
N CYS A 678 7.32 20.17 -26.39
CA CYS A 678 6.93 19.49 -27.62
C CYS A 678 6.53 20.49 -28.72
N ILE A 679 5.72 21.49 -28.40
CA ILE A 679 5.33 22.55 -29.33
C ILE A 679 6.58 23.26 -29.89
N LYS A 680 7.52 23.64 -29.01
CA LYS A 680 8.79 24.27 -29.41
C LYS A 680 9.67 23.35 -30.27
N ALA A 681 9.59 22.05 -30.03
CA ALA A 681 10.35 21.05 -30.79
C ALA A 681 9.65 20.59 -32.08
N GLY A 682 8.38 20.93 -32.30
CA GLY A 682 7.57 20.49 -33.42
C GLY A 682 7.05 19.05 -33.30
N THR A 683 7.13 18.43 -32.12
CA THR A 683 6.53 17.11 -31.85
C THR A 683 5.10 17.26 -31.33
N GLN A 684 4.25 16.27 -31.56
CA GLN A 684 2.79 16.40 -31.35
C GLN A 684 2.23 15.22 -30.54
N PRO A 685 2.39 15.18 -29.22
CA PRO A 685 1.69 14.24 -28.37
C PRO A 685 0.22 14.64 -28.23
N ASP A 686 -0.65 13.65 -28.02
CA ASP A 686 -2.04 13.85 -27.62
C ASP A 686 -2.12 14.09 -26.11
N PHE A 687 -3.09 14.90 -25.67
CA PHE A 687 -3.26 15.22 -24.25
C PHE A 687 -4.72 15.10 -23.83
N PHE A 688 -4.95 14.53 -22.64
CA PHE A 688 -6.26 14.46 -22.02
C PHE A 688 -6.20 14.70 -20.52
N ALA A 689 -7.04 15.60 -20.02
CA ALA A 689 -7.18 15.88 -18.60
C ALA A 689 -8.56 15.43 -18.09
N TYR A 690 -8.58 14.79 -16.92
CA TYR A 690 -9.82 14.41 -16.23
C TYR A 690 -10.24 15.53 -15.28
N PRO A 691 -11.35 16.24 -15.55
CA PRO A 691 -11.80 17.34 -14.70
C PRO A 691 -12.16 16.87 -13.29
N GLY A 692 -11.64 17.57 -12.27
CA GLY A 692 -11.95 17.28 -10.87
C GLY A 692 -11.27 16.02 -10.29
N GLU A 693 -10.59 15.23 -11.11
CA GLU A 693 -9.86 14.05 -10.64
C GLU A 693 -8.46 14.44 -10.14
N GLU A 694 -8.03 13.75 -9.10
CA GLU A 694 -6.68 13.84 -8.53
C GLU A 694 -5.70 12.93 -9.28
N HIS A 695 -4.67 12.42 -8.58
CA HIS A 695 -3.65 11.54 -9.19
C HIS A 695 -4.22 10.21 -9.71
N ASN A 696 -5.25 9.67 -9.08
CA ASN A 696 -5.88 8.41 -9.46
C ASN A 696 -7.37 8.61 -9.76
N MET A 697 -7.82 8.20 -10.93
CA MET A 697 -9.22 8.22 -11.32
C MET A 697 -10.01 7.19 -10.52
N ARG A 698 -11.19 7.59 -10.02
CA ARG A 698 -12.04 6.75 -9.18
C ARG A 698 -13.40 6.49 -9.83
N GLY A 699 -14.10 5.46 -9.35
CA GLY A 699 -15.43 5.11 -9.84
C GLY A 699 -15.48 4.95 -11.35
N HIS A 700 -16.49 5.51 -11.98
CA HIS A 700 -16.68 5.41 -13.44
C HIS A 700 -15.55 6.08 -14.24
N ALA A 701 -14.91 7.12 -13.72
CA ALA A 701 -13.76 7.74 -14.38
C ALA A 701 -12.60 6.75 -14.58
N SER A 702 -12.43 5.76 -13.68
CA SER A 702 -11.45 4.68 -13.85
C SER A 702 -11.78 3.76 -15.01
N VAL A 703 -13.05 3.42 -15.23
CA VAL A 703 -13.49 2.62 -16.39
C VAL A 703 -13.22 3.39 -17.68
N HIS A 704 -13.67 4.64 -17.76
CA HIS A 704 -13.44 5.51 -18.91
C HIS A 704 -11.96 5.70 -19.23
N LEU A 705 -11.10 5.82 -18.20
CA LEU A 705 -9.65 5.90 -18.36
C LEU A 705 -9.10 4.68 -19.12
N HIS A 706 -9.48 3.47 -18.68
CA HIS A 706 -8.96 2.25 -19.28
C HIS A 706 -9.55 1.99 -20.67
N GLU A 707 -10.78 2.45 -20.95
CA GLU A 707 -11.32 2.50 -22.31
C GLU A 707 -10.48 3.40 -23.22
N ARG A 708 -10.15 4.60 -22.75
CA ARG A 708 -9.32 5.57 -23.49
C ARG A 708 -7.92 5.02 -23.79
N ILE A 709 -7.26 4.45 -22.77
CA ILE A 709 -5.94 3.81 -22.95
C ILE A 709 -6.03 2.69 -23.99
N THR A 710 -7.01 1.81 -23.87
CA THR A 710 -7.22 0.70 -24.79
C THR A 710 -7.45 1.21 -26.22
N GLN A 711 -8.36 2.18 -26.40
CA GLN A 711 -8.70 2.73 -27.71
C GLN A 711 -7.47 3.35 -28.39
N TYR A 712 -6.59 4.01 -27.65
CA TYR A 712 -5.38 4.59 -28.21
C TYR A 712 -4.43 3.53 -28.78
N PHE A 713 -4.28 2.39 -28.10
CA PHE A 713 -3.51 1.27 -28.65
C PHE A 713 -4.21 0.60 -29.84
N GLU A 714 -5.54 0.46 -29.80
CA GLU A 714 -6.31 -0.09 -30.91
C GLU A 714 -6.17 0.78 -32.18
N ASP A 715 -6.16 2.10 -32.04
CA ASP A 715 -6.10 3.05 -33.15
C ASP A 715 -4.69 3.15 -33.77
N TYR A 716 -3.62 2.94 -32.99
CA TYR A 716 -2.27 3.28 -33.44
C TYR A 716 -1.25 2.14 -33.35
N LEU A 717 -1.52 1.06 -32.64
CA LEU A 717 -0.56 -0.03 -32.47
C LEU A 717 -0.92 -1.30 -33.25
N LYS A 718 -2.16 -1.51 -33.66
CA LYS A 718 -2.59 -2.61 -34.52
C LYS A 718 -2.29 -2.37 -35.97
#